data_238de1576b14e47d78036ba96eb76c9d
#
_entry.id   238de1576b14e47d78036ba96eb76c9d
#
_cell.length_a   1.000
_cell.length_b   1.000
_cell.length_c   1.000
_cell.angle_alpha   90.00
_cell.angle_beta   90.00
_cell.angle_gamma   90.00
#
_symmetry.space_group_name_H-M   'P 1'
#
loop_
_entity.id
_entity.type
_entity.pdbx_description
1 polymer ?
#
loop_
_entity_poly.entity_id
_entity_poly.type
_entity_poly.pdbx_seq_one_letter_code
_entity_poly.pdbx_strand_id
1 'polypeptide(L)'
;MNRRNLLQSLAGSLVAQSVMARQTTSVHSPAQGEGVRAEHVLIVYNSSTPIEKAAAGELARFLQRMTGKLPDSVDEAKSPVHPGGRVSFLVGRTSRTNELLRAGALDDPARKHEEAYLVRSLKAGGSQAVAFLGASGTATLYAVYHYLEKFCGMGFFWDGDQVPAASSVPAEGIAISAHPQFSERYYGNGCIWVYSTPWWHWEEWQRYLDWMVKKRLNTFFMSWSPGVNAVWKSVWAKFGIKVSGEPDKWLESRAELDLRIVNYARSRGLRIVAPAVGADVPAGFANRYPDTPILKGVWSGTTSSFMVPDSPMYRKVCRVFLEEYNSRYGNDHLYVLADLSETAMKGSEEAKRKYVLDLPRVNLEVIREIDPQGIGLLQGWTFLGKEWPAARARECIQQLPAESIRVVDFWAERQPLYKEMDYFEGTPWIFGVLNSFGGDTHLHGDMRMLGKQMKTVSQDDQARKCTGFALVNEVSGFNYFYFELATKLGWNPSEVELRSFTHEYAITRYGVRAAEPMQRALNELLASVYSSDAFAKPLYWHRLDGKFNADVWRGRPFIPHLRRAVEYALEASEAAKANPLYLHDLNDITRAYLGQVFNLQVMAMAGAVERLDERTFLQKAASLRQILDSIEKLLSHDDYYWLTPSIRSAQSLPGAPANIDRRVRDILTLLGGYPALRDYACRDTYEMVRGYYRPRVEVFIKGLRRQLRNWQRTTRYQPDEVIMAAQYEQIEKKWVEQGFPLVEFQPAPQETIPTARRILQQIGA
;
A
#
# COMPACT_ATOMS: atom_id res chain seq x y z
N MET A 1 0.22 32.20 30.04
CA MET A 1 -0.23 33.19 29.03
C MET A 1 -1.72 33.40 29.18
N ASN A 2 -2.15 34.65 29.34
CA ASN A 2 -3.46 35.05 29.86
C ASN A 2 -4.55 34.99 28.80
N ARG A 3 -5.75 34.54 29.19
CA ARG A 3 -6.99 34.39 28.40
C ARG A 3 -7.47 35.67 27.65
N ARG A 4 -6.79 36.80 27.77
CA ARG A 4 -7.17 38.09 27.13
C ARG A 4 -6.59 38.30 25.72
N ASN A 5 -5.59 37.53 25.30
CA ASN A 5 -4.96 37.67 23.96
C ASN A 5 -5.53 36.77 22.89
N LEU A 6 -6.55 35.97 23.20
CA LEU A 6 -7.22 35.09 22.23
C LEU A 6 -8.48 35.68 21.58
N LEU A 7 -8.96 36.83 22.10
CA LEU A 7 -10.20 37.46 21.62
C LEU A 7 -10.00 38.72 20.76
N GLN A 8 -8.75 39.12 20.47
CA GLN A 8 -8.46 40.28 19.60
C GLN A 8 -7.98 39.95 18.21
N SER A 9 -7.89 38.66 17.83
CA SER A 9 -7.53 38.26 16.44
C SER A 9 -8.71 37.79 15.57
N LEU A 10 -9.95 37.96 16.06
CA LEU A 10 -11.17 37.51 15.32
C LEU A 10 -12.06 38.66 14.80
N ALA A 11 -11.56 39.91 14.83
CA ALA A 11 -12.32 41.06 14.35
C ALA A 11 -11.51 41.88 13.32
N GLY A 12 -11.21 41.33 12.17
CA GLY A 12 -10.51 42.08 11.13
C GLY A 12 -10.27 41.30 9.84
N SER A 13 -11.29 40.89 9.14
CA SER A 13 -11.22 40.59 7.70
C SER A 13 -12.61 40.20 7.14
N LEU A 14 -13.51 41.13 7.19
CA LEU A 14 -14.68 41.18 6.29
C LEU A 14 -14.52 42.47 5.49
N VAL A 15 -14.22 42.37 4.24
CA VAL A 15 -14.33 43.25 3.07
C VAL A 15 -13.07 43.09 2.19
N ALA A 16 -13.17 42.17 1.24
CA ALA A 16 -12.60 42.26 -0.11
C ALA A 16 -13.20 41.10 -0.95
N GLN A 17 -14.49 41.24 -1.27
CA GLN A 17 -15.04 40.57 -2.46
C GLN A 17 -14.84 41.51 -3.65
N SER A 18 -14.00 41.12 -4.60
CA SER A 18 -14.16 41.53 -5.98
C SER A 18 -13.29 40.65 -6.91
N VAL A 19 -13.96 39.91 -7.76
CA VAL A 19 -13.58 39.57 -9.13
C VAL A 19 -12.26 38.77 -9.28
N MET A 20 -12.35 37.45 -9.11
CA MET A 20 -11.53 36.53 -9.90
C MET A 20 -12.48 35.62 -10.69
N ALA A 21 -12.26 35.65 -12.00
CA ALA A 21 -13.03 34.91 -12.98
C ALA A 21 -13.09 33.42 -12.60
N ARG A 22 -14.30 32.89 -12.54
CA ARG A 22 -14.63 31.47 -12.45
C ARG A 22 -14.06 30.77 -13.70
N GLN A 23 -12.88 30.20 -13.62
CA GLN A 23 -12.58 28.99 -14.36
C GLN A 23 -13.12 27.80 -13.55
N THR A 24 -14.41 27.59 -13.68
CA THR A 24 -15.03 26.30 -13.36
C THR A 24 -14.45 25.30 -14.34
N THR A 25 -13.48 24.52 -13.92
CA THR A 25 -13.20 23.22 -14.53
C THR A 25 -14.48 22.40 -14.34
N SER A 26 -15.34 22.41 -15.34
CA SER A 26 -16.52 21.56 -15.41
C SER A 26 -16.01 20.11 -15.39
N VAL A 27 -16.27 19.41 -14.28
CA VAL A 27 -16.24 17.97 -14.25
C VAL A 27 -17.27 17.50 -15.28
N HIS A 28 -16.80 17.05 -16.41
CA HIS A 28 -17.66 16.51 -17.45
C HIS A 28 -18.29 15.24 -16.88
N SER A 29 -19.60 15.23 -16.66
CA SER A 29 -20.40 14.03 -16.92
C SER A 29 -19.91 13.45 -18.25
N PRO A 30 -19.83 12.11 -18.42
CA PRO A 30 -19.39 11.54 -19.69
C PRO A 30 -20.07 12.30 -20.81
N ALA A 31 -19.28 12.95 -21.66
CA ALA A 31 -19.77 13.90 -22.64
C ALA A 31 -20.86 13.20 -23.44
N GLN A 32 -22.08 13.73 -23.40
CA GLN A 32 -23.18 13.39 -24.31
C GLN A 32 -22.90 14.02 -25.71
N GLY A 33 -21.68 13.83 -26.20
CA GLY A 33 -21.35 13.97 -27.60
C GLY A 33 -21.70 12.65 -28.29
N GLU A 34 -22.16 12.67 -29.53
CA GLU A 34 -22.37 11.49 -30.32
C GLU A 34 -21.08 10.69 -30.41
N GLY A 35 -20.90 9.71 -29.47
CA GLY A 35 -19.76 8.83 -29.46
C GLY A 35 -19.85 7.84 -30.64
N VAL A 36 -18.73 7.26 -31.01
CA VAL A 36 -18.63 6.28 -32.09
C VAL A 36 -18.94 4.89 -31.54
N ARG A 37 -19.72 4.08 -32.26
CA ARG A 37 -19.95 2.67 -31.89
C ARG A 37 -18.62 1.90 -31.92
N ALA A 38 -18.41 0.97 -31.02
CA ALA A 38 -17.15 0.20 -30.93
C ALA A 38 -16.80 -0.54 -32.24
N GLU A 39 -17.79 -1.05 -32.96
CA GLU A 39 -17.59 -1.69 -34.28
C GLU A 39 -17.11 -0.73 -35.38
N HIS A 40 -17.22 0.57 -35.18
CA HIS A 40 -16.69 1.62 -36.08
C HIS A 40 -15.34 2.16 -35.61
N VAL A 41 -14.75 1.59 -34.55
CA VAL A 41 -13.40 1.90 -34.10
C VAL A 41 -12.42 0.89 -34.69
N LEU A 42 -11.31 1.39 -35.23
CA LEU A 42 -10.16 0.58 -35.66
C LEU A 42 -8.94 0.94 -34.80
N ILE A 43 -8.49 0.03 -33.97
CA ILE A 43 -7.28 0.22 -33.17
C ILE A 43 -6.06 -0.17 -34.04
N VAL A 44 -5.17 0.79 -34.26
CA VAL A 44 -3.94 0.62 -35.04
C VAL A 44 -2.75 0.69 -34.10
N TYR A 45 -1.88 -0.30 -34.14
CA TYR A 45 -0.65 -0.36 -33.34
C TYR A 45 0.50 -1.00 -34.10
N ASN A 46 1.72 -0.90 -33.57
CA ASN A 46 2.91 -1.55 -34.13
C ASN A 46 3.47 -2.56 -33.11
N SER A 47 3.45 -3.85 -33.44
CA SER A 47 3.91 -4.92 -32.54
C SER A 47 5.42 -5.02 -32.39
N SER A 48 6.21 -4.21 -33.12
CA SER A 48 7.65 -4.09 -32.86
C SER A 48 7.97 -3.52 -31.46
N THR A 49 7.00 -2.82 -30.87
CA THR A 49 7.05 -2.33 -29.49
C THR A 49 6.10 -3.14 -28.61
N PRO A 50 6.60 -4.11 -27.80
CA PRO A 50 5.73 -5.01 -27.03
C PRO A 50 4.78 -4.30 -26.06
N ILE A 51 5.22 -3.20 -25.43
CA ILE A 51 4.40 -2.43 -24.49
C ILE A 51 3.27 -1.68 -25.21
N GLU A 52 3.51 -1.14 -26.41
CA GLU A 52 2.47 -0.50 -27.23
C GLU A 52 1.43 -1.53 -27.72
N LYS A 53 1.85 -2.74 -28.08
CA LYS A 53 0.93 -3.85 -28.31
C LYS A 53 0.07 -4.15 -27.07
N ALA A 54 0.67 -4.16 -25.88
CA ALA A 54 -0.07 -4.32 -24.64
C ALA A 54 -1.06 -3.16 -24.41
N ALA A 55 -0.67 -1.92 -24.71
CA ALA A 55 -1.53 -0.75 -24.60
C ALA A 55 -2.75 -0.85 -25.54
N ALA A 56 -2.56 -1.28 -26.78
CA ALA A 56 -3.64 -1.53 -27.72
C ALA A 56 -4.59 -2.64 -27.24
N GLY A 57 -4.04 -3.72 -26.68
CA GLY A 57 -4.82 -4.81 -26.09
C GLY A 57 -5.65 -4.36 -24.90
N GLU A 58 -5.09 -3.54 -23.99
CA GLU A 58 -5.83 -2.96 -22.86
C GLU A 58 -6.96 -2.04 -23.32
N LEU A 59 -6.69 -1.17 -24.29
CA LEU A 59 -7.71 -0.32 -24.89
C LEU A 59 -8.88 -1.16 -25.45
N ALA A 60 -8.59 -2.15 -26.27
CA ALA A 60 -9.60 -3.03 -26.85
C ALA A 60 -10.42 -3.76 -25.77
N ARG A 61 -9.75 -4.32 -24.77
CA ARG A 61 -10.36 -5.05 -23.67
C ARG A 61 -11.33 -4.19 -22.85
N PHE A 62 -10.93 -2.97 -22.50
CA PHE A 62 -11.77 -2.08 -21.71
C PHE A 62 -12.92 -1.50 -22.52
N LEU A 63 -12.71 -1.17 -23.79
CA LEU A 63 -13.81 -0.75 -24.68
C LEU A 63 -14.82 -1.89 -24.88
N GLN A 64 -14.37 -3.15 -24.99
CA GLN A 64 -15.26 -4.32 -25.03
C GLN A 64 -16.07 -4.45 -23.72
N ARG A 65 -15.42 -4.31 -22.57
CA ARG A 65 -16.13 -4.36 -21.26
C ARG A 65 -17.18 -3.28 -21.12
N MET A 66 -16.89 -2.07 -21.65
CA MET A 66 -17.79 -0.91 -21.60
C MET A 66 -18.99 -1.08 -22.54
N THR A 67 -18.75 -1.52 -23.78
CA THR A 67 -19.75 -1.49 -24.85
C THR A 67 -20.38 -2.84 -25.18
N GLY A 68 -19.80 -3.93 -24.65
CA GLY A 68 -20.16 -5.31 -25.04
C GLY A 68 -19.61 -5.74 -26.40
N LYS A 69 -18.93 -4.87 -27.17
CA LYS A 69 -18.40 -5.12 -28.51
C LYS A 69 -16.89 -4.94 -28.54
N LEU A 70 -16.17 -5.90 -29.10
CA LEU A 70 -14.73 -5.84 -29.31
C LEU A 70 -14.42 -4.97 -30.52
N PRO A 71 -13.65 -3.87 -30.41
CA PRO A 71 -13.16 -3.12 -31.58
C PRO A 71 -12.19 -3.95 -32.41
N ASP A 72 -12.18 -3.73 -33.72
CA ASP A 72 -11.17 -4.31 -34.60
C ASP A 72 -9.79 -3.73 -34.30
N SER A 73 -8.76 -4.56 -34.42
CA SER A 73 -7.36 -4.18 -34.18
C SER A 73 -6.47 -4.62 -35.33
N VAL A 74 -5.59 -3.74 -35.80
CA VAL A 74 -4.62 -4.04 -36.88
C VAL A 74 -3.20 -3.74 -36.40
N ASP A 75 -2.36 -4.74 -36.56
CA ASP A 75 -0.91 -4.61 -36.40
C ASP A 75 -0.30 -4.15 -37.72
N GLU A 76 0.07 -2.87 -37.82
CA GLU A 76 0.63 -2.30 -39.07
C GLU A 76 1.98 -2.92 -39.46
N ALA A 77 2.70 -3.55 -38.55
CA ALA A 77 3.94 -4.26 -38.85
C ALA A 77 3.69 -5.53 -39.66
N LYS A 78 2.45 -6.04 -39.68
CA LYS A 78 2.06 -7.30 -40.33
C LYS A 78 1.11 -7.12 -41.50
N SER A 79 0.32 -6.05 -41.49
CA SER A 79 -0.74 -5.85 -42.48
C SER A 79 -0.96 -4.38 -42.80
N PRO A 80 -1.24 -3.99 -44.05
CA PRO A 80 -1.61 -2.62 -44.39
C PRO A 80 -2.85 -2.17 -43.65
N VAL A 81 -2.89 -0.90 -43.28
CA VAL A 81 -4.03 -0.29 -42.53
C VAL A 81 -5.05 0.25 -43.54
N HIS A 82 -6.26 -0.28 -43.50
CA HIS A 82 -7.40 0.19 -44.30
C HIS A 82 -8.54 0.67 -43.38
N PRO A 83 -8.65 2.00 -43.09
CA PRO A 83 -9.66 2.52 -42.20
C PRO A 83 -11.11 2.21 -42.61
N GLY A 84 -11.41 2.17 -43.89
CA GLY A 84 -12.75 1.79 -44.40
C GLY A 84 -13.91 2.63 -43.82
N GLY A 85 -13.72 3.94 -43.63
CA GLY A 85 -14.73 4.83 -43.02
C GLY A 85 -14.83 4.75 -41.48
N ARG A 86 -13.99 3.98 -40.84
CA ARG A 86 -13.92 3.85 -39.36
C ARG A 86 -13.07 4.95 -38.74
N VAL A 87 -13.30 5.20 -37.44
CA VAL A 87 -12.45 6.09 -36.63
C VAL A 87 -11.20 5.31 -36.19
N SER A 88 -10.03 5.83 -36.53
CA SER A 88 -8.76 5.19 -36.22
C SER A 88 -8.26 5.59 -34.82
N PHE A 89 -8.06 4.63 -33.93
CA PHE A 89 -7.40 4.82 -32.64
C PHE A 89 -5.92 4.40 -32.79
N LEU A 90 -5.04 5.39 -32.95
CA LEU A 90 -3.62 5.21 -33.23
C LEU A 90 -2.85 5.06 -31.92
N VAL A 91 -2.40 3.85 -31.59
CA VAL A 91 -1.74 3.55 -30.33
C VAL A 91 -0.23 3.46 -30.52
N GLY A 92 0.49 4.40 -29.94
CA GLY A 92 1.95 4.47 -30.00
C GLY A 92 2.48 5.10 -31.28
N ARG A 93 3.73 4.73 -31.61
CA ARG A 93 4.45 5.26 -32.76
C ARG A 93 4.13 4.46 -34.04
N THR A 94 2.90 4.58 -34.49
CA THR A 94 2.47 4.05 -35.80
C THR A 94 3.02 4.88 -36.94
N SER A 95 3.00 4.35 -38.17
CA SER A 95 3.36 5.09 -39.39
C SER A 95 2.60 6.41 -39.49
N ARG A 96 1.30 6.36 -39.15
CA ARG A 96 0.44 7.56 -39.21
C ARG A 96 0.75 8.56 -38.11
N THR A 97 1.01 8.15 -36.87
CA THR A 97 1.43 9.09 -35.81
C THR A 97 2.78 9.74 -36.16
N ASN A 98 3.70 9.01 -36.78
CA ASN A 98 4.99 9.54 -37.21
C ASN A 98 4.84 10.56 -38.37
N GLU A 99 3.89 10.38 -39.29
CA GLU A 99 3.53 11.38 -40.31
C GLU A 99 2.99 12.65 -39.65
N LEU A 100 2.07 12.52 -38.70
CA LEU A 100 1.47 13.64 -37.98
C LEU A 100 2.51 14.43 -37.16
N LEU A 101 3.49 13.75 -36.54
CA LEU A 101 4.62 14.37 -35.88
C LEU A 101 5.51 15.17 -36.85
N ARG A 102 5.83 14.59 -38.02
CA ARG A 102 6.63 15.28 -39.07
C ARG A 102 5.91 16.47 -39.65
N ALA A 103 4.59 16.40 -39.79
CA ALA A 103 3.75 17.50 -40.26
C ALA A 103 3.49 18.58 -39.21
N GLY A 104 3.94 18.41 -37.97
CA GLY A 104 3.67 19.34 -36.86
C GLY A 104 2.20 19.34 -36.38
N ALA A 105 1.41 18.33 -36.76
CA ALA A 105 0.02 18.19 -36.31
C ALA A 105 -0.09 17.60 -34.89
N LEU A 106 0.97 16.97 -34.41
CA LEU A 106 1.15 16.48 -33.04
C LEU A 106 2.49 16.96 -32.49
N ASP A 107 2.51 17.35 -31.22
CA ASP A 107 3.75 17.60 -30.47
C ASP A 107 4.36 16.28 -30.02
N ASP A 108 5.69 16.13 -30.13
CA ASP A 108 6.37 14.93 -29.63
C ASP A 108 6.49 15.00 -28.10
N PRO A 109 5.85 14.10 -27.33
CA PRO A 109 5.93 14.08 -25.88
C PRO A 109 7.37 13.89 -25.37
N ALA A 110 8.24 13.21 -26.13
CA ALA A 110 9.62 12.94 -25.76
C ALA A 110 10.46 14.23 -25.53
N ARG A 111 10.01 15.38 -26.04
CA ARG A 111 10.63 16.67 -25.78
C ARG A 111 10.42 17.21 -24.36
N LYS A 112 9.42 16.65 -23.63
CA LYS A 112 9.07 17.11 -22.28
C LYS A 112 9.64 16.21 -21.20
N HIS A 113 9.42 14.91 -21.31
CA HIS A 113 9.84 13.91 -20.34
C HIS A 113 9.74 12.50 -20.96
N GLU A 114 10.54 11.54 -20.50
CA GLU A 114 10.53 10.14 -20.99
C GLU A 114 9.20 9.41 -20.77
N GLU A 115 8.41 9.84 -19.79
CA GLU A 115 7.08 9.33 -19.51
C GLU A 115 5.95 10.32 -19.86
N ALA A 116 6.25 11.38 -20.61
CA ALA A 116 5.22 12.27 -21.13
C ALA A 116 4.37 11.58 -22.19
N TYR A 117 3.10 11.94 -22.25
CA TYR A 117 2.17 11.44 -23.25
C TYR A 117 1.12 12.47 -23.63
N LEU A 118 0.47 12.20 -24.77
CA LEU A 118 -0.71 12.91 -25.20
C LEU A 118 -1.80 11.93 -25.67
N VAL A 119 -3.08 12.38 -25.54
CA VAL A 119 -4.20 11.78 -26.27
C VAL A 119 -4.94 12.91 -26.98
N ARG A 120 -5.12 12.79 -28.30
CA ARG A 120 -5.68 13.88 -29.09
C ARG A 120 -6.59 13.35 -30.19
N SER A 121 -7.81 13.87 -30.26
CA SER A 121 -8.67 13.71 -31.42
C SER A 121 -8.26 14.68 -32.53
N LEU A 122 -8.25 14.20 -33.76
CA LEU A 122 -7.82 14.95 -34.95
C LEU A 122 -8.45 14.38 -36.22
N LYS A 123 -8.38 15.16 -37.31
CA LYS A 123 -8.68 14.65 -38.66
C LYS A 123 -7.37 14.27 -39.34
N ALA A 124 -7.26 13.05 -39.82
CA ALA A 124 -6.07 12.53 -40.49
C ALA A 124 -6.45 11.94 -41.85
N GLY A 125 -6.00 12.55 -42.94
CA GLY A 125 -6.34 12.10 -44.30
C GLY A 125 -7.84 12.10 -44.61
N GLY A 126 -8.58 13.09 -44.06
CA GLY A 126 -10.04 13.19 -44.23
C GLY A 126 -10.88 12.33 -43.29
N SER A 127 -10.25 11.41 -42.55
CA SER A 127 -10.91 10.53 -41.57
C SER A 127 -10.62 10.99 -40.13
N GLN A 128 -11.56 10.72 -39.24
CA GLN A 128 -11.39 10.98 -37.81
C GLN A 128 -10.41 10.01 -37.18
N ALA A 129 -9.54 10.49 -36.30
CA ALA A 129 -8.60 9.69 -35.55
C ALA A 129 -8.44 10.18 -34.10
N VAL A 130 -8.03 9.27 -33.21
CA VAL A 130 -7.57 9.58 -31.86
C VAL A 130 -6.16 9.02 -31.71
N ALA A 131 -5.18 9.88 -31.45
CA ALA A 131 -3.80 9.47 -31.24
C ALA A 131 -3.53 9.29 -29.75
N PHE A 132 -2.98 8.15 -29.38
CA PHE A 132 -2.48 7.81 -28.04
C PHE A 132 -0.95 7.69 -28.17
N LEU A 133 -0.22 8.76 -27.84
CA LEU A 133 1.21 8.84 -28.11
C LEU A 133 1.99 9.12 -26.84
N GLY A 134 2.88 8.22 -26.48
CA GLY A 134 3.84 8.38 -25.38
C GLY A 134 5.26 8.69 -25.88
N ALA A 135 6.08 9.27 -25.03
CA ALA A 135 7.52 9.37 -25.23
C ALA A 135 8.19 7.98 -25.26
N SER A 136 7.61 7.03 -24.51
CA SER A 136 7.97 5.61 -24.46
C SER A 136 6.75 4.74 -24.59
N GLY A 137 6.94 3.41 -24.74
CA GLY A 137 5.84 2.44 -24.73
C GLY A 137 5.03 2.47 -23.43
N THR A 138 5.70 2.62 -22.29
CA THR A 138 5.06 2.77 -20.98
C THR A 138 4.21 4.02 -20.91
N ALA A 139 4.70 5.15 -21.42
CA ALA A 139 3.95 6.39 -21.49
C ALA A 139 2.71 6.26 -22.42
N THR A 140 2.81 5.47 -23.49
CA THR A 140 1.64 5.14 -24.35
C THR A 140 0.58 4.35 -23.58
N LEU A 141 1.00 3.40 -22.74
CA LEU A 141 0.08 2.64 -21.88
C LEU A 141 -0.59 3.56 -20.84
N TYR A 142 0.13 4.53 -20.27
CA TYR A 142 -0.44 5.55 -19.40
C TYR A 142 -1.45 6.45 -20.13
N ALA A 143 -1.18 6.79 -21.39
CA ALA A 143 -2.12 7.57 -22.22
C ALA A 143 -3.45 6.82 -22.40
N VAL A 144 -3.41 5.51 -22.63
CA VAL A 144 -4.62 4.68 -22.74
C VAL A 144 -5.41 4.69 -21.44
N TYR A 145 -4.78 4.44 -20.29
CA TYR A 145 -5.50 4.45 -19.01
C TYR A 145 -6.05 5.83 -18.67
N HIS A 146 -5.32 6.92 -18.95
CA HIS A 146 -5.83 8.27 -18.71
C HIS A 146 -7.06 8.59 -19.56
N TYR A 147 -7.09 8.15 -20.81
CA TYR A 147 -8.28 8.28 -21.66
C TYR A 147 -9.47 7.51 -21.09
N LEU A 148 -9.25 6.26 -20.67
CA LEU A 148 -10.28 5.41 -20.08
C LEU A 148 -10.84 6.01 -18.78
N GLU A 149 -9.97 6.58 -17.94
CA GLU A 149 -10.38 7.29 -16.72
C GLU A 149 -11.20 8.56 -17.06
N LYS A 150 -10.63 9.45 -17.87
CA LYS A 150 -11.15 10.80 -18.06
C LYS A 150 -12.36 10.90 -19.00
N PHE A 151 -12.35 10.10 -20.08
CA PHE A 151 -13.37 10.18 -21.11
C PHE A 151 -14.35 9.01 -21.09
N CYS A 152 -13.93 7.84 -20.64
CA CYS A 152 -14.82 6.69 -20.50
C CYS A 152 -15.37 6.51 -19.06
N GLY A 153 -14.98 7.37 -18.11
CA GLY A 153 -15.48 7.34 -16.73
C GLY A 153 -15.11 6.10 -15.94
N MET A 154 -14.03 5.42 -16.31
CA MET A 154 -13.57 4.19 -15.62
C MET A 154 -12.80 4.53 -14.35
N GLY A 155 -12.95 3.68 -13.32
CA GLY A 155 -12.14 3.73 -12.10
C GLY A 155 -11.29 2.46 -11.98
N PHE A 156 -10.00 2.62 -11.72
CA PHE A 156 -9.06 1.51 -11.53
C PHE A 156 -8.63 1.45 -10.06
N PHE A 157 -9.33 0.66 -9.25
CA PHE A 157 -9.04 0.55 -7.83
C PHE A 157 -8.30 -0.75 -7.55
N TRP A 158 -7.63 -0.81 -6.40
CA TRP A 158 -6.94 -2.01 -5.95
C TRP A 158 -7.86 -3.24 -5.89
N ASP A 159 -9.06 -3.04 -5.36
CA ASP A 159 -10.07 -4.07 -5.14
C ASP A 159 -10.97 -4.35 -6.35
N GLY A 160 -10.80 -3.61 -7.45
CA GLY A 160 -11.50 -3.88 -8.71
C GLY A 160 -11.61 -2.68 -9.65
N ASP A 161 -11.81 -2.98 -10.93
CA ASP A 161 -12.04 -1.98 -11.95
C ASP A 161 -13.53 -1.68 -12.08
N GLN A 162 -13.91 -0.42 -11.94
CA GLN A 162 -15.27 0.06 -12.23
C GLN A 162 -15.34 0.50 -13.69
N VAL A 163 -16.13 -0.19 -14.47
CA VAL A 163 -16.32 0.06 -15.91
C VAL A 163 -17.80 0.37 -16.17
N PRO A 164 -18.15 1.63 -16.45
CA PRO A 164 -19.54 1.98 -16.74
C PRO A 164 -19.97 1.38 -18.06
N ALA A 165 -21.22 0.92 -18.17
CA ALA A 165 -21.79 0.49 -19.43
C ALA A 165 -22.10 1.71 -20.31
N ALA A 166 -21.71 1.66 -21.58
CA ALA A 166 -21.99 2.69 -22.58
C ALA A 166 -22.24 2.07 -23.96
N SER A 167 -23.05 2.74 -24.79
CA SER A 167 -23.34 2.30 -26.15
C SER A 167 -22.33 2.81 -27.20
N SER A 168 -21.49 3.78 -26.81
CA SER A 168 -20.55 4.46 -27.68
C SER A 168 -19.24 4.79 -26.99
N VAL A 169 -18.21 5.02 -27.80
CA VAL A 169 -16.83 5.32 -27.40
C VAL A 169 -16.54 6.79 -27.70
N PRO A 170 -16.09 7.62 -26.75
CA PRO A 170 -15.68 9.00 -27.01
C PRO A 170 -14.54 9.08 -28.03
N ALA A 171 -14.71 9.91 -29.07
CA ALA A 171 -13.71 10.06 -30.13
C ALA A 171 -13.45 11.53 -30.54
N GLU A 172 -14.23 12.48 -30.03
CA GLU A 172 -14.14 13.91 -30.32
C GLU A 172 -13.85 14.73 -29.07
N GLY A 173 -13.29 15.93 -29.25
CA GLY A 173 -12.98 16.84 -28.14
C GLY A 173 -11.89 16.34 -27.18
N ILE A 174 -11.13 15.31 -27.57
CA ILE A 174 -10.11 14.71 -26.71
C ILE A 174 -8.83 15.53 -26.80
N ALA A 175 -8.38 16.04 -25.65
CA ALA A 175 -7.12 16.73 -25.50
C ALA A 175 -6.52 16.43 -24.11
N ILE A 176 -5.55 15.54 -24.07
CA ILE A 176 -4.73 15.25 -22.90
C ILE A 176 -3.27 15.55 -23.29
N SER A 177 -2.53 16.20 -22.41
CA SER A 177 -1.08 16.28 -22.45
C SER A 177 -0.61 16.23 -21.01
N ALA A 178 0.16 15.21 -20.64
CA ALA A 178 0.57 14.98 -19.25
C ALA A 178 2.00 14.45 -19.17
N HIS A 179 2.67 14.77 -18.07
CA HIS A 179 3.96 14.21 -17.66
C HIS A 179 4.05 14.19 -16.13
N PRO A 180 4.85 13.29 -15.54
CA PRO A 180 5.00 13.24 -14.10
C PRO A 180 5.81 14.43 -13.56
N GLN A 181 5.52 14.84 -12.32
CA GLN A 181 6.37 15.73 -11.54
C GLN A 181 7.54 14.97 -10.91
N PHE A 182 7.31 13.72 -10.52
CA PHE A 182 8.31 12.83 -9.95
C PHE A 182 8.60 11.68 -10.92
N SER A 183 9.88 11.54 -11.32
CA SER A 183 10.30 10.52 -12.29
C SER A 183 10.27 9.11 -11.72
N GLU A 184 10.48 8.95 -10.42
CA GLU A 184 10.56 7.68 -9.73
C GLU A 184 9.33 7.49 -8.84
N ARG A 185 8.53 6.46 -9.10
CA ARG A 185 7.29 6.21 -8.37
C ARG A 185 7.21 4.74 -7.96
N TYR A 186 7.52 4.49 -6.69
CA TYR A 186 7.69 3.16 -6.11
C TYR A 186 6.42 2.66 -5.45
N TYR A 187 6.29 1.34 -5.38
CA TYR A 187 5.30 0.68 -4.54
C TYR A 187 5.88 -0.49 -3.76
N GLY A 188 5.47 -0.55 -2.48
CA GLY A 188 5.81 -1.60 -1.53
C GLY A 188 7.18 -1.41 -0.88
N ASN A 189 7.33 -2.12 0.23
CA ASN A 189 8.60 -2.37 0.87
C ASN A 189 8.79 -3.88 1.10
N GLY A 190 9.87 -4.30 1.79
CA GLY A 190 10.11 -5.71 2.07
C GLY A 190 8.98 -6.37 2.86
N CYS A 191 8.30 -5.64 3.74
CA CYS A 191 7.28 -6.18 4.65
C CYS A 191 6.03 -6.71 3.94
N ILE A 192 5.68 -6.22 2.75
CA ILE A 192 4.54 -6.77 2.00
C ILE A 192 4.70 -8.25 1.70
N TRP A 193 5.95 -8.72 1.54
CA TRP A 193 6.30 -10.12 1.32
C TRP A 193 6.11 -10.99 2.56
N VAL A 194 5.90 -10.38 3.73
CA VAL A 194 5.61 -11.05 4.99
C VAL A 194 4.12 -11.00 5.29
N TYR A 195 3.51 -9.81 5.24
CA TYR A 195 2.15 -9.58 5.77
C TYR A 195 1.02 -9.72 4.74
N SER A 196 1.32 -9.67 3.44
CA SER A 196 0.29 -9.67 2.39
C SER A 196 0.48 -10.75 1.33
N THR A 197 1.67 -10.85 0.76
CA THR A 197 1.87 -11.53 -0.51
C THR A 197 2.56 -12.91 -0.48
N PRO A 198 3.05 -13.45 0.64
CA PRO A 198 3.84 -14.68 0.60
C PRO A 198 3.05 -15.89 0.11
N TRP A 199 1.73 -15.82 0.17
CA TRP A 199 0.81 -16.89 -0.19
C TRP A 199 0.05 -16.64 -1.50
N TRP A 200 0.41 -15.59 -2.23
CA TRP A 200 -0.26 -15.24 -3.47
C TRP A 200 0.11 -16.21 -4.58
N HIS A 201 -0.89 -16.50 -5.42
CA HIS A 201 -0.74 -17.11 -6.74
C HIS A 201 -0.41 -16.06 -7.80
N TRP A 202 -0.27 -16.53 -9.03
CA TRP A 202 0.04 -15.65 -10.16
C TRP A 202 -1.05 -14.60 -10.41
N GLU A 203 -2.30 -14.97 -10.27
CA GLU A 203 -3.45 -14.11 -10.57
C GLU A 203 -3.51 -12.88 -9.65
N GLU A 204 -3.18 -13.02 -8.37
CA GLU A 204 -3.06 -11.89 -7.45
C GLU A 204 -1.88 -11.00 -7.84
N TRP A 205 -0.74 -11.58 -8.17
CA TRP A 205 0.43 -10.83 -8.62
C TRP A 205 0.18 -10.08 -9.91
N GLN A 206 -0.47 -10.70 -10.91
CA GLN A 206 -0.81 -10.05 -12.17
C GLN A 206 -1.72 -8.85 -11.94
N ARG A 207 -2.78 -9.02 -11.13
CA ARG A 207 -3.70 -7.93 -10.77
C ARG A 207 -2.97 -6.78 -10.07
N TYR A 208 -2.06 -7.10 -9.15
CA TYR A 208 -1.23 -6.14 -8.44
C TYR A 208 -0.35 -5.31 -9.39
N LEU A 209 0.38 -5.96 -10.27
CA LEU A 209 1.26 -5.29 -11.24
C LEU A 209 0.47 -4.46 -12.25
N ASP A 210 -0.67 -4.98 -12.74
CA ASP A 210 -1.58 -4.23 -13.61
C ASP A 210 -2.13 -2.98 -12.92
N TRP A 211 -2.50 -3.08 -11.63
CA TRP A 211 -2.94 -1.92 -10.85
C TRP A 211 -1.82 -0.88 -10.70
N MET A 212 -0.60 -1.29 -10.43
CA MET A 212 0.54 -0.36 -10.36
C MET A 212 0.67 0.46 -11.64
N VAL A 213 0.61 -0.18 -12.80
CA VAL A 213 0.72 0.49 -14.10
C VAL A 213 -0.47 1.42 -14.36
N LYS A 214 -1.70 1.00 -14.02
CA LYS A 214 -2.90 1.85 -14.10
C LYS A 214 -2.77 3.12 -13.24
N LYS A 215 -2.07 3.00 -12.10
CA LYS A 215 -1.76 4.14 -11.20
C LYS A 215 -0.49 4.89 -11.58
N ARG A 216 0.14 4.55 -12.70
CA ARG A 216 1.38 5.17 -13.21
C ARG A 216 2.55 5.05 -12.26
N LEU A 217 2.56 4.03 -11.38
CA LEU A 217 3.71 3.61 -10.62
C LEU A 217 4.67 2.88 -11.57
N ASN A 218 5.99 3.08 -11.41
CA ASN A 218 6.97 2.59 -12.39
C ASN A 218 8.10 1.75 -11.78
N THR A 219 8.09 1.54 -10.46
CA THR A 219 9.15 0.79 -9.78
C THR A 219 8.59 -0.12 -8.69
N PHE A 220 9.08 -1.36 -8.63
CA PHE A 220 8.59 -2.41 -7.76
C PHE A 220 9.71 -3.03 -6.93
N PHE A 221 9.47 -3.24 -5.62
CA PHE A 221 10.43 -3.84 -4.69
C PHE A 221 10.34 -5.35 -4.64
N MET A 222 11.49 -6.04 -4.82
CA MET A 222 11.61 -7.50 -4.70
C MET A 222 12.38 -7.95 -3.44
N SER A 223 12.49 -7.11 -2.41
CA SER A 223 13.49 -7.25 -1.36
C SER A 223 13.37 -8.53 -0.51
N TRP A 224 12.19 -8.99 -0.11
CA TRP A 224 12.04 -10.14 0.78
C TRP A 224 11.17 -11.24 0.18
N SER A 225 11.19 -11.37 -1.13
CA SER A 225 10.50 -12.46 -1.79
C SER A 225 10.96 -13.84 -1.29
N PRO A 226 10.05 -14.78 -1.07
CA PRO A 226 10.43 -16.15 -0.72
C PRO A 226 11.36 -16.83 -1.73
N GLY A 227 11.31 -16.44 -3.01
CA GLY A 227 12.21 -16.95 -4.04
C GLY A 227 13.65 -16.46 -3.90
N VAL A 228 13.88 -15.31 -3.28
CA VAL A 228 15.24 -14.83 -2.93
C VAL A 228 15.94 -15.79 -1.96
N ASN A 229 15.18 -16.49 -1.12
CA ASN A 229 15.77 -17.53 -0.25
C ASN A 229 16.37 -18.70 -1.05
N ALA A 230 15.86 -18.99 -2.25
CA ALA A 230 16.49 -19.98 -3.15
C ALA A 230 17.85 -19.49 -3.66
N VAL A 231 17.98 -18.20 -3.94
CA VAL A 231 19.28 -17.57 -4.28
C VAL A 231 20.25 -17.69 -3.13
N TRP A 232 19.85 -17.30 -1.92
CA TRP A 232 20.71 -17.43 -0.72
C TRP A 232 21.12 -18.86 -0.46
N LYS A 233 20.23 -19.84 -0.65
CA LYS A 233 20.56 -21.26 -0.52
C LYS A 233 21.64 -21.69 -1.51
N SER A 234 21.55 -21.25 -2.78
CA SER A 234 22.58 -21.48 -3.79
C SER A 234 23.90 -20.83 -3.42
N VAL A 235 23.87 -19.57 -2.97
CA VAL A 235 25.07 -18.84 -2.51
C VAL A 235 25.77 -19.61 -1.40
N TRP A 236 25.09 -19.95 -0.32
CA TRP A 236 25.69 -20.63 0.81
C TRP A 236 26.22 -22.04 0.46
N ALA A 237 25.55 -22.73 -0.48
CA ALA A 237 26.06 -24.00 -0.99
C ALA A 237 27.41 -23.84 -1.69
N LYS A 238 27.68 -22.75 -2.43
CA LYS A 238 28.97 -22.42 -3.03
C LYS A 238 30.07 -22.17 -1.97
N PHE A 239 29.68 -21.74 -0.79
CA PHE A 239 30.59 -21.63 0.38
C PHE A 239 30.65 -22.92 1.24
N GLY A 240 30.07 -24.04 0.78
CA GLY A 240 30.08 -25.31 1.47
C GLY A 240 29.25 -25.33 2.76
N ILE A 241 28.24 -24.44 2.86
CA ILE A 241 27.35 -24.37 4.01
C ILE A 241 25.95 -24.81 3.57
N LYS A 242 25.44 -25.84 4.25
CA LYS A 242 24.05 -26.29 4.07
C LYS A 242 23.14 -25.49 4.98
N VAL A 243 22.30 -24.64 4.39
CA VAL A 243 21.27 -23.89 5.11
C VAL A 243 20.06 -24.80 5.31
N SER A 244 19.64 -24.96 6.58
CA SER A 244 18.36 -25.61 6.93
C SER A 244 17.23 -24.60 6.85
N GLY A 245 16.04 -25.05 6.48
CA GLY A 245 14.89 -24.14 6.40
C GLY A 245 13.77 -24.69 5.53
N GLU A 246 13.35 -23.93 4.57
CA GLU A 246 12.23 -24.24 3.68
C GLU A 246 12.50 -25.46 2.79
N PRO A 247 11.47 -26.27 2.45
CA PRO A 247 11.59 -27.35 1.49
C PRO A 247 12.05 -26.87 0.10
N ASP A 248 12.93 -27.64 -0.55
CA ASP A 248 13.49 -27.27 -1.85
C ASP A 248 12.41 -27.02 -2.91
N LYS A 249 11.41 -27.89 -2.96
CA LYS A 249 10.28 -27.73 -3.89
C LYS A 249 9.50 -26.44 -3.68
N TRP A 250 9.37 -26.00 -2.42
CA TRP A 250 8.76 -24.71 -2.09
C TRP A 250 9.59 -23.55 -2.60
N LEU A 251 10.89 -23.53 -2.24
CA LEU A 251 11.79 -22.46 -2.66
C LEU A 251 11.86 -22.33 -4.18
N GLU A 252 11.95 -23.45 -4.90
CA GLU A 252 12.00 -23.44 -6.36
C GLU A 252 10.69 -22.91 -6.97
N SER A 253 9.55 -23.37 -6.47
CA SER A 253 8.25 -22.87 -6.97
C SER A 253 8.07 -21.36 -6.75
N ARG A 254 8.62 -20.81 -5.64
CA ARG A 254 8.60 -19.36 -5.39
C ARG A 254 9.56 -18.62 -6.29
N ALA A 255 10.74 -19.17 -6.55
CA ALA A 255 11.71 -18.57 -7.46
C ALA A 255 11.22 -18.56 -8.92
N GLU A 256 10.50 -19.60 -9.36
CA GLU A 256 9.83 -19.63 -10.67
C GLU A 256 8.72 -18.54 -10.73
N LEU A 257 7.95 -18.39 -9.66
CA LEU A 257 6.95 -17.31 -9.58
C LEU A 257 7.61 -15.94 -9.63
N ASP A 258 8.71 -15.73 -8.89
CA ASP A 258 9.46 -14.46 -8.90
C ASP A 258 9.96 -14.12 -10.31
N LEU A 259 10.49 -15.10 -11.03
CA LEU A 259 10.92 -14.91 -12.43
C LEU A 259 9.75 -14.49 -13.33
N ARG A 260 8.58 -15.10 -13.13
CA ARG A 260 7.35 -14.73 -13.87
C ARG A 260 6.91 -13.31 -13.52
N ILE A 261 6.96 -12.92 -12.25
CA ILE A 261 6.65 -11.57 -11.76
C ILE A 261 7.58 -10.54 -12.42
N VAL A 262 8.89 -10.76 -12.36
CA VAL A 262 9.90 -9.86 -12.93
C VAL A 262 9.69 -9.68 -14.43
N ASN A 263 9.53 -10.79 -15.19
CA ASN A 263 9.34 -10.73 -16.64
C ASN A 263 8.04 -10.00 -17.01
N TYR A 264 6.97 -10.24 -16.27
CA TYR A 264 5.69 -9.57 -16.52
C TYR A 264 5.78 -8.08 -16.19
N ALA A 265 6.36 -7.73 -15.04
CA ALA A 265 6.56 -6.33 -14.64
C ALA A 265 7.33 -5.53 -15.70
N ARG A 266 8.47 -6.09 -16.19
CA ARG A 266 9.25 -5.47 -17.28
C ARG A 266 8.47 -5.35 -18.58
N SER A 267 7.64 -6.35 -18.91
CA SER A 267 6.77 -6.29 -20.10
C SER A 267 5.71 -5.17 -20.02
N ARG A 268 5.46 -4.64 -18.84
CA ARG A 268 4.56 -3.51 -18.56
C ARG A 268 5.31 -2.20 -18.32
N GLY A 269 6.65 -2.20 -18.41
CA GLY A 269 7.49 -1.02 -18.21
C GLY A 269 7.83 -0.71 -16.75
N LEU A 270 7.57 -1.65 -15.82
CA LEU A 270 8.00 -1.52 -14.43
C LEU A 270 9.49 -1.91 -14.29
N ARG A 271 10.22 -1.16 -13.49
CA ARG A 271 11.59 -1.47 -13.08
C ARG A 271 11.59 -2.22 -11.76
N ILE A 272 12.55 -3.12 -11.58
CA ILE A 272 12.69 -3.96 -10.39
C ILE A 272 13.83 -3.43 -9.53
N VAL A 273 13.58 -3.28 -8.24
CA VAL A 273 14.62 -3.03 -7.24
C VAL A 273 15.08 -4.38 -6.69
N ALA A 274 16.35 -4.70 -6.91
CA ALA A 274 16.96 -5.91 -6.39
C ALA A 274 17.13 -5.85 -4.86
N PRO A 275 17.09 -6.99 -4.13
CA PRO A 275 17.20 -7.02 -2.69
C PRO A 275 18.57 -6.58 -2.19
N ALA A 276 18.60 -6.13 -0.93
CA ALA A 276 19.84 -5.86 -0.22
C ALA A 276 20.65 -7.13 0.01
N VAL A 277 21.98 -6.99 0.04
CA VAL A 277 22.87 -8.02 0.59
C VAL A 277 23.07 -7.75 2.08
N GLY A 278 22.49 -8.59 2.93
CA GLY A 278 22.71 -8.56 4.37
C GLY A 278 24.08 -9.11 4.74
N ALA A 279 24.57 -8.73 5.91
CA ALA A 279 25.82 -9.27 6.44
C ALA A 279 25.60 -10.44 7.41
N ASP A 280 24.35 -10.83 7.65
CA ASP A 280 23.99 -11.97 8.50
C ASP A 280 24.52 -13.28 7.93
N VAL A 281 24.88 -14.20 8.83
CA VAL A 281 25.44 -15.48 8.46
C VAL A 281 24.63 -16.65 9.01
N PRO A 282 24.50 -17.75 8.24
CA PRO A 282 23.80 -18.94 8.70
C PRO A 282 24.54 -19.68 9.81
N ALA A 283 23.81 -20.55 10.50
CA ALA A 283 24.43 -21.47 11.46
C ALA A 283 25.54 -22.29 10.80
N GLY A 284 26.64 -22.47 11.53
CA GLY A 284 27.82 -23.21 11.04
C GLY A 284 28.83 -22.36 10.26
N PHE A 285 28.51 -21.11 9.88
CA PHE A 285 29.43 -20.23 9.17
C PHE A 285 30.76 -20.04 9.92
N ALA A 286 30.72 -19.68 11.20
CA ALA A 286 31.90 -19.42 12.00
C ALA A 286 32.80 -20.66 12.16
N ASN A 287 32.21 -21.88 12.19
CA ASN A 287 32.96 -23.12 12.22
C ASN A 287 33.71 -23.38 10.91
N ARG A 288 33.13 -22.99 9.79
CA ARG A 288 33.69 -23.18 8.44
C ARG A 288 34.73 -22.12 8.09
N TYR A 289 34.54 -20.90 8.58
CA TYR A 289 35.36 -19.72 8.31
C TYR A 289 35.74 -19.02 9.62
N PRO A 290 36.57 -19.66 10.49
CA PRO A 290 36.87 -19.15 11.84
C PRO A 290 37.63 -17.81 11.81
N ASP A 291 38.40 -17.54 10.75
CA ASP A 291 39.18 -16.31 10.61
C ASP A 291 38.36 -15.10 10.12
N THR A 292 37.08 -15.32 9.77
CA THR A 292 36.24 -14.21 9.35
C THR A 292 35.73 -13.43 10.58
N PRO A 293 35.96 -12.09 10.64
CA PRO A 293 35.51 -11.30 11.77
C PRO A 293 33.98 -11.19 11.78
N ILE A 294 33.40 -11.52 12.95
CA ILE A 294 31.96 -11.59 13.20
C ILE A 294 31.55 -10.63 14.32
N LEU A 295 30.49 -9.88 14.09
CA LEU A 295 29.78 -9.12 15.10
C LEU A 295 28.47 -9.83 15.49
N LYS A 296 27.98 -9.50 16.68
CA LYS A 296 26.65 -9.92 17.13
C LYS A 296 25.67 -8.74 17.04
N GLY A 297 24.45 -9.02 16.67
CA GLY A 297 23.37 -8.06 16.70
C GLY A 297 22.11 -8.64 17.31
N VAL A 298 21.27 -7.82 17.86
CA VAL A 298 19.98 -8.22 18.45
C VAL A 298 18.85 -7.51 17.73
N TRP A 299 17.92 -8.28 17.21
CA TRP A 299 16.67 -7.79 16.68
C TRP A 299 15.50 -8.48 17.38
N SER A 300 14.59 -7.70 17.91
CA SER A 300 13.36 -8.19 18.58
C SER A 300 13.62 -9.31 19.62
N GLY A 301 14.74 -9.22 20.35
CA GLY A 301 15.14 -10.20 21.39
C GLY A 301 15.95 -11.40 20.86
N THR A 302 16.09 -11.56 19.53
CA THR A 302 16.89 -12.64 18.93
C THR A 302 18.30 -12.16 18.59
N THR A 303 19.32 -12.92 18.96
CA THR A 303 20.72 -12.63 18.64
C THR A 303 21.14 -13.33 17.37
N SER A 304 21.63 -12.57 16.39
CA SER A 304 22.21 -13.06 15.13
C SER A 304 23.69 -12.72 15.00
N SER A 305 24.37 -13.36 14.07
CA SER A 305 25.77 -13.14 13.76
C SER A 305 25.89 -12.46 12.40
N PHE A 306 26.79 -11.49 12.30
CA PHE A 306 26.99 -10.67 11.10
C PHE A 306 28.49 -10.63 10.75
N MET A 307 28.83 -10.77 9.48
CA MET A 307 30.18 -10.50 9.00
C MET A 307 30.49 -9.00 9.15
N VAL A 308 31.73 -8.68 9.40
CA VAL A 308 32.20 -7.29 9.27
C VAL A 308 32.19 -6.92 7.80
N PRO A 309 31.47 -5.87 7.39
CA PRO A 309 31.25 -5.56 5.97
C PRO A 309 32.52 -5.29 5.16
N ASP A 310 33.54 -4.70 5.78
CA ASP A 310 34.84 -4.43 5.13
C ASP A 310 35.76 -5.65 5.03
N SER A 311 35.27 -6.87 5.44
CA SER A 311 36.07 -8.09 5.33
C SER A 311 36.07 -8.62 3.88
N PRO A 312 37.21 -9.26 3.45
CA PRO A 312 37.28 -9.88 2.13
C PRO A 312 36.19 -10.94 1.89
N MET A 313 35.81 -11.64 2.97
CA MET A 313 34.77 -12.68 2.92
C MET A 313 33.40 -12.08 2.63
N TYR A 314 33.05 -10.96 3.27
CA TYR A 314 31.77 -10.30 3.00
C TYR A 314 31.69 -9.81 1.55
N ARG A 315 32.75 -9.15 1.04
CA ARG A 315 32.81 -8.73 -0.36
C ARG A 315 32.61 -9.90 -1.34
N LYS A 316 33.22 -11.06 -1.02
CA LYS A 316 33.05 -12.28 -1.82
C LYS A 316 31.59 -12.79 -1.78
N VAL A 317 30.97 -12.82 -0.61
CA VAL A 317 29.55 -13.25 -0.47
C VAL A 317 28.64 -12.28 -1.20
N CYS A 318 28.85 -10.97 -1.04
CA CYS A 318 28.09 -9.93 -1.74
C CYS A 318 28.16 -10.11 -3.27
N ARG A 319 29.37 -10.27 -3.80
CA ARG A 319 29.57 -10.52 -5.25
C ARG A 319 28.83 -11.77 -5.72
N VAL A 320 29.02 -12.88 -5.05
CA VAL A 320 28.39 -14.16 -5.43
C VAL A 320 26.87 -14.07 -5.37
N PHE A 321 26.32 -13.37 -4.38
CA PHE A 321 24.88 -13.15 -4.30
C PHE A 321 24.34 -12.32 -5.48
N LEU A 322 24.99 -11.20 -5.78
CA LEU A 322 24.57 -10.32 -6.88
C LEU A 322 24.69 -11.00 -8.26
N GLU A 323 25.75 -11.77 -8.47
CA GLU A 323 25.92 -12.55 -9.69
C GLU A 323 24.83 -13.63 -9.83
N GLU A 324 24.52 -14.38 -8.76
CA GLU A 324 23.44 -15.38 -8.76
C GLU A 324 22.06 -14.73 -8.99
N TYR A 325 21.79 -13.63 -8.28
CA TYR A 325 20.52 -12.91 -8.43
C TYR A 325 20.35 -12.37 -9.85
N ASN A 326 21.38 -11.66 -10.36
CA ASN A 326 21.33 -11.07 -11.70
C ASN A 326 21.27 -12.14 -12.81
N SER A 327 21.95 -13.26 -12.62
CA SER A 327 21.87 -14.41 -13.56
C SER A 327 20.47 -14.99 -13.65
N ARG A 328 19.73 -15.02 -12.54
CA ARG A 328 18.37 -15.58 -12.47
C ARG A 328 17.28 -14.61 -12.90
N TYR A 329 17.36 -13.36 -12.45
CA TYR A 329 16.29 -12.36 -12.58
C TYR A 329 16.66 -11.17 -13.47
N GLY A 330 17.92 -11.03 -13.85
CA GLY A 330 18.43 -9.79 -14.48
C GLY A 330 18.48 -8.63 -13.48
N ASN A 331 18.78 -7.43 -13.96
CA ASN A 331 18.73 -6.21 -13.17
C ASN A 331 18.14 -5.04 -13.96
N ASP A 332 17.69 -4.02 -13.25
CA ASP A 332 17.22 -2.74 -13.78
C ASP A 332 18.02 -1.57 -13.16
N HIS A 333 19.25 -1.84 -12.77
CA HIS A 333 20.22 -0.90 -12.19
C HIS A 333 19.77 -0.29 -10.84
N LEU A 334 18.80 -0.91 -10.14
CA LEU A 334 18.27 -0.45 -8.86
C LEU A 334 18.48 -1.53 -7.78
N TYR A 335 19.11 -1.17 -6.67
CA TYR A 335 19.48 -2.09 -5.61
C TYR A 335 19.21 -1.49 -4.24
N VAL A 336 18.64 -2.25 -3.31
CA VAL A 336 18.61 -1.84 -1.89
C VAL A 336 20.04 -1.95 -1.34
N LEU A 337 20.58 -0.89 -0.75
CA LEU A 337 21.97 -0.90 -0.25
C LEU A 337 22.12 -1.68 1.03
N ALA A 338 21.25 -1.47 1.99
CA ALA A 338 21.33 -2.10 3.29
C ALA A 338 20.00 -2.00 4.01
N ASP A 339 19.68 -3.02 4.79
CA ASP A 339 18.64 -3.01 5.79
C ASP A 339 19.30 -2.99 7.19
N LEU A 340 19.51 -1.79 7.71
CA LEU A 340 20.25 -1.55 8.96
C LEU A 340 19.34 -1.19 10.13
N SER A 341 18.04 -1.09 9.88
CA SER A 341 17.15 -0.21 10.63
C SER A 341 16.97 -0.58 12.10
N GLU A 342 16.88 -1.87 12.43
CA GLU A 342 16.35 -2.26 13.74
C GLU A 342 17.27 -3.21 14.52
N THR A 343 18.41 -3.59 13.94
CA THR A 343 19.37 -4.49 14.58
C THR A 343 20.33 -3.70 15.48
N ALA A 344 20.19 -3.88 16.79
CA ALA A 344 21.12 -3.32 17.76
C ALA A 344 22.43 -4.12 17.75
N MET A 345 23.47 -3.59 17.12
CA MET A 345 24.79 -4.22 17.06
C MET A 345 25.46 -4.23 18.44
N LYS A 346 26.10 -5.34 18.80
CA LYS A 346 26.92 -5.48 20.01
C LYS A 346 28.40 -5.20 19.72
N GLY A 347 29.10 -4.60 20.68
CA GLY A 347 30.52 -4.27 20.56
C GLY A 347 30.84 -2.85 21.03
N SER A 348 32.05 -2.38 20.78
CA SER A 348 32.43 -1.00 21.05
C SER A 348 31.66 -0.03 20.13
N GLU A 349 31.48 1.21 20.56
CA GLU A 349 30.80 2.24 19.73
C GLU A 349 31.50 2.46 18.39
N GLU A 350 32.81 2.33 18.37
CA GLU A 350 33.60 2.41 17.13
C GLU A 350 33.27 1.25 16.17
N ALA A 351 33.20 -0.01 16.67
CA ALA A 351 32.84 -1.17 15.85
C ALA A 351 31.41 -1.06 15.31
N LYS A 352 30.47 -0.60 16.12
CA LYS A 352 29.09 -0.35 15.69
C LYS A 352 29.03 0.74 14.62
N ARG A 353 29.70 1.88 14.86
CA ARG A 353 29.78 2.99 13.89
C ARG A 353 30.37 2.50 12.57
N LYS A 354 31.53 1.80 12.63
CA LYS A 354 32.16 1.25 11.43
C LYS A 354 31.25 0.29 10.68
N TYR A 355 30.54 -0.62 11.35
CA TYR A 355 29.60 -1.54 10.72
C TYR A 355 28.52 -0.82 9.91
N VAL A 356 27.86 0.18 10.50
CA VAL A 356 26.77 0.89 9.86
C VAL A 356 27.20 1.81 8.72
N LEU A 357 28.45 2.29 8.76
CA LEU A 357 29.03 3.08 7.67
C LEU A 357 29.52 2.19 6.52
N ASP A 358 30.21 1.10 6.86
CA ASP A 358 30.82 0.22 5.86
C ASP A 358 29.79 -0.60 5.06
N LEU A 359 28.68 -1.02 5.68
CA LEU A 359 27.76 -1.92 5.00
C LEU A 359 27.16 -1.30 3.71
N PRO A 360 26.56 -0.10 3.71
CA PRO A 360 26.06 0.50 2.47
C PRO A 360 27.18 0.88 1.51
N ARG A 361 28.33 1.32 2.01
CA ARG A 361 29.50 1.67 1.19
C ARG A 361 30.02 0.45 0.42
N VAL A 362 30.29 -0.65 1.12
CA VAL A 362 30.82 -1.86 0.51
C VAL A 362 29.81 -2.50 -0.46
N ASN A 363 28.54 -2.48 -0.11
CA ASN A 363 27.49 -2.95 -1.03
C ASN A 363 27.49 -2.13 -2.31
N LEU A 364 27.52 -0.78 -2.23
CA LEU A 364 27.55 0.06 -3.41
C LEU A 364 28.82 -0.14 -4.26
N GLU A 365 29.97 -0.29 -3.61
CA GLU A 365 31.24 -0.62 -4.30
C GLU A 365 31.12 -1.91 -5.12
N VAL A 366 30.66 -3.00 -4.49
CA VAL A 366 30.51 -4.31 -5.16
C VAL A 366 29.41 -4.29 -6.22
N ILE A 367 28.29 -3.60 -5.97
CA ILE A 367 27.24 -3.38 -6.99
C ILE A 367 27.86 -2.72 -8.22
N ARG A 368 28.60 -1.63 -8.06
CA ARG A 368 29.14 -0.87 -9.19
C ARG A 368 30.32 -1.56 -9.89
N GLU A 369 30.98 -2.50 -9.25
CA GLU A 369 31.95 -3.39 -9.92
C GLU A 369 31.27 -4.35 -10.90
N ILE A 370 30.05 -4.80 -10.58
CA ILE A 370 29.24 -5.72 -11.40
C ILE A 370 28.37 -4.95 -12.40
N ASP A 371 27.78 -3.88 -11.94
CA ASP A 371 26.86 -3.01 -12.67
C ASP A 371 27.28 -1.53 -12.51
N PRO A 372 28.08 -0.98 -13.44
CA PRO A 372 28.55 0.41 -13.35
C PRO A 372 27.46 1.47 -13.31
N GLN A 373 26.24 1.14 -13.75
CA GLN A 373 25.06 2.01 -13.70
C GLN A 373 24.24 1.84 -12.42
N GLY A 374 24.64 0.91 -11.53
CA GLY A 374 23.92 0.58 -10.33
C GLY A 374 23.68 1.77 -9.42
N ILE A 375 22.42 1.97 -9.02
CA ILE A 375 21.92 2.97 -8.08
C ILE A 375 21.48 2.27 -6.81
N GLY A 376 22.03 2.72 -5.68
CA GLY A 376 21.69 2.17 -4.37
C GLY A 376 20.53 2.94 -3.72
N LEU A 377 19.51 2.23 -3.24
CA LEU A 377 18.43 2.81 -2.44
C LEU A 377 18.75 2.63 -0.96
N LEU A 378 18.87 3.75 -0.25
CA LEU A 378 19.14 3.79 1.18
C LEU A 378 17.82 4.07 1.91
N GLN A 379 17.39 3.14 2.76
CA GLN A 379 16.14 3.25 3.50
C GLN A 379 16.27 4.27 4.63
N GLY A 380 15.56 5.38 4.53
CA GLY A 380 15.52 6.43 5.55
C GLY A 380 14.98 5.98 6.91
N TRP A 381 14.18 4.89 6.94
CA TRP A 381 13.74 4.27 8.18
C TRP A 381 14.90 4.01 9.16
N THR A 382 16.04 3.60 8.64
CA THR A 382 17.27 3.41 9.40
C THR A 382 17.63 4.61 10.29
N PHE A 383 17.43 5.82 9.79
CA PHE A 383 17.84 7.06 10.45
C PHE A 383 16.83 7.60 11.49
N LEU A 384 15.66 6.95 11.62
CA LEU A 384 14.65 7.30 12.64
C LEU A 384 14.96 6.67 14.01
N GLY A 385 15.86 5.70 14.06
CA GLY A 385 16.23 4.99 15.29
C GLY A 385 17.14 5.82 16.20
N LYS A 386 17.04 5.60 17.51
CA LYS A 386 17.90 6.25 18.53
C LYS A 386 19.38 5.98 18.35
N GLU A 387 19.73 4.86 17.72
CA GLU A 387 21.12 4.46 17.40
C GLU A 387 21.74 5.35 16.31
N TRP A 388 20.93 6.19 15.63
CA TRP A 388 21.33 7.02 14.51
C TRP A 388 21.13 8.51 14.80
N PRO A 389 22.02 9.14 15.59
CA PRO A 389 21.98 10.59 15.71
C PRO A 389 22.21 11.20 14.30
N ALA A 390 21.59 12.35 14.05
CA ALA A 390 21.62 13.02 12.75
C ALA A 390 23.04 13.15 12.16
N ALA A 391 24.06 13.38 13.00
CA ALA A 391 25.45 13.45 12.54
C ALA A 391 25.95 12.12 11.92
N ARG A 392 25.59 10.96 12.50
CA ARG A 392 25.96 9.64 11.98
C ARG A 392 25.20 9.34 10.68
N ALA A 393 23.93 9.71 10.61
CA ALA A 393 23.14 9.55 9.40
C ALA A 393 23.72 10.39 8.23
N ARG A 394 24.10 11.65 8.50
CA ARG A 394 24.78 12.50 7.52
C ARG A 394 26.12 11.92 7.07
N GLU A 395 26.94 11.46 8.00
CA GLU A 395 28.20 10.80 7.68
C GLU A 395 28.01 9.57 6.77
N CYS A 396 26.98 8.76 7.04
CA CYS A 396 26.63 7.61 6.20
C CYS A 396 26.29 8.03 4.76
N ILE A 397 25.52 9.08 4.59
CA ILE A 397 25.12 9.57 3.26
C ILE A 397 26.30 10.23 2.55
N GLN A 398 27.06 11.10 3.23
CA GLN A 398 28.16 11.88 2.64
C GLN A 398 29.32 11.02 2.12
N GLN A 399 29.58 9.84 2.71
CA GLN A 399 30.62 8.94 2.21
C GLN A 399 30.27 8.27 0.87
N LEU A 400 28.97 8.30 0.47
CA LEU A 400 28.49 7.66 -0.75
C LEU A 400 28.42 8.70 -1.89
N PRO A 401 28.78 8.33 -3.14
CA PRO A 401 28.62 9.25 -4.27
C PRO A 401 27.15 9.62 -4.48
N ALA A 402 26.81 10.89 -4.30
CA ALA A 402 25.42 11.38 -4.24
C ALA A 402 24.56 10.94 -5.45
N GLU A 403 25.10 10.98 -6.67
CA GLU A 403 24.35 10.60 -7.88
C GLU A 403 24.16 9.08 -8.01
N SER A 404 24.86 8.28 -7.19
CA SER A 404 24.78 6.80 -7.20
C SER A 404 23.81 6.26 -6.18
N ILE A 405 23.15 7.13 -5.42
CA ILE A 405 22.20 6.71 -4.38
C ILE A 405 20.89 7.48 -4.45
N ARG A 406 19.87 6.92 -3.81
CA ARG A 406 18.60 7.57 -3.48
C ARG A 406 18.29 7.31 -2.01
N VAL A 407 18.04 8.38 -1.26
CA VAL A 407 17.52 8.23 0.11
C VAL A 407 15.99 8.15 0.04
N VAL A 408 15.40 7.04 0.46
CA VAL A 408 13.94 6.90 0.54
C VAL A 408 13.52 7.33 1.93
N ASP A 409 12.89 8.49 2.07
CA ASP A 409 12.36 8.99 3.34
C ASP A 409 11.05 8.25 3.67
N PHE A 410 11.16 7.13 4.36
CA PHE A 410 10.09 6.11 4.48
C PHE A 410 8.81 6.60 5.12
N TRP A 411 8.85 7.62 5.96
CA TRP A 411 7.71 8.10 6.74
C TRP A 411 7.56 9.62 6.66
N ALA A 412 7.84 10.16 5.46
CA ALA A 412 7.90 11.60 5.24
C ALA A 412 6.56 12.30 5.49
N GLU A 413 5.43 11.61 5.33
CA GLU A 413 4.10 12.16 5.59
C GLU A 413 3.84 12.45 7.06
N ARG A 414 4.59 11.81 7.98
CA ARG A 414 4.41 11.99 9.42
C ARG A 414 5.66 12.46 10.13
N GLN A 415 6.81 11.88 9.82
CA GLN A 415 8.10 12.22 10.39
C GLN A 415 9.08 12.56 9.27
N PRO A 416 9.00 13.77 8.70
CA PRO A 416 9.75 14.17 7.51
C PRO A 416 11.25 14.32 7.81
N LEU A 417 11.99 13.24 7.63
CA LEU A 417 13.43 13.17 7.87
C LEU A 417 14.20 14.16 6.96
N TYR A 418 13.71 14.39 5.73
CA TYR A 418 14.30 15.34 4.81
C TYR A 418 14.45 16.75 5.40
N LYS A 419 13.51 17.17 6.28
CA LYS A 419 13.59 18.48 6.97
C LYS A 419 14.64 18.50 8.06
N GLU A 420 14.81 17.39 8.80
CA GLU A 420 15.78 17.27 9.89
C GLU A 420 17.20 17.13 9.36
N MET A 421 17.35 16.70 8.09
CA MET A 421 18.62 16.43 7.45
C MET A 421 18.95 17.39 6.28
N ASP A 422 18.44 18.61 6.32
CA ASP A 422 18.70 19.66 5.32
C ASP A 422 18.56 19.14 3.87
N TYR A 423 17.42 18.47 3.59
CA TYR A 423 17.11 17.85 2.30
C TYR A 423 18.21 16.90 1.81
N PHE A 424 18.81 16.14 2.78
CA PHE A 424 19.91 15.21 2.54
C PHE A 424 21.13 15.85 1.83
N GLU A 425 21.35 17.15 2.10
CA GLU A 425 22.50 17.91 1.63
C GLU A 425 22.76 17.82 0.13
N GLY A 426 21.69 17.78 -0.66
CA GLY A 426 21.76 17.73 -2.13
C GLY A 426 21.86 16.31 -2.72
N THR A 427 21.82 15.27 -1.91
CA THR A 427 21.67 13.89 -2.37
C THR A 427 20.25 13.69 -2.92
N PRO A 428 20.08 13.00 -4.07
CA PRO A 428 18.75 12.67 -4.58
C PRO A 428 17.94 11.82 -3.58
N TRP A 429 16.66 12.14 -3.41
CA TRP A 429 15.81 11.49 -2.44
C TRP A 429 14.37 11.30 -2.93
N ILE A 430 13.61 10.49 -2.23
CA ILE A 430 12.26 10.05 -2.58
C ILE A 430 11.34 10.27 -1.38
N PHE A 431 10.21 10.94 -1.58
CA PHE A 431 9.19 11.13 -0.57
C PHE A 431 8.42 9.82 -0.36
N GLY A 432 8.61 9.18 0.77
CA GLY A 432 7.96 7.91 1.12
C GLY A 432 6.72 8.12 1.98
N VAL A 433 5.66 7.40 1.65
CA VAL A 433 4.40 7.31 2.41
C VAL A 433 4.28 5.90 2.94
N LEU A 434 4.39 5.73 4.25
CA LEU A 434 4.29 4.43 4.91
C LEU A 434 2.84 4.11 5.27
N ASN A 435 2.12 5.04 5.86
CA ASN A 435 0.74 4.96 6.34
C ASN A 435 0.48 3.79 7.30
N SER A 436 0.82 2.54 6.93
CA SER A 436 0.49 1.34 7.71
C SER A 436 1.71 0.59 8.20
N PHE A 437 1.62 0.04 9.40
CA PHE A 437 2.60 -0.84 10.02
C PHE A 437 2.04 -2.26 10.18
N GLY A 438 2.87 -3.26 9.91
CA GLY A 438 2.47 -4.68 10.00
C GLY A 438 1.33 -5.03 9.06
N GLY A 439 0.40 -5.84 9.54
CA GLY A 439 -0.80 -6.22 8.80
C GLY A 439 -2.01 -5.30 9.02
N ASP A 440 -1.78 -4.11 9.51
CA ASP A 440 -2.77 -3.17 9.99
C ASP A 440 -3.66 -2.60 8.88
N THR A 441 -4.94 -2.85 8.93
CA THR A 441 -5.90 -2.53 7.85
C THR A 441 -7.03 -1.58 8.29
N HIS A 442 -6.82 -0.76 9.33
CA HIS A 442 -7.82 0.24 9.71
C HIS A 442 -7.73 1.51 8.86
N LEU A 443 -8.85 2.22 8.74
CA LEU A 443 -8.91 3.50 8.02
C LEU A 443 -8.22 4.60 8.85
N HIS A 444 -7.19 5.24 8.29
CA HIS A 444 -6.48 6.35 8.94
C HIS A 444 -5.57 7.10 7.96
N GLY A 445 -5.06 8.24 8.40
CA GLY A 445 -4.09 9.08 7.70
C GLY A 445 -4.56 10.52 7.53
N ASP A 446 -3.64 11.49 7.55
CA ASP A 446 -4.00 12.89 7.31
C ASP A 446 -3.91 13.25 5.82
N MET A 447 -5.04 13.11 5.11
CA MET A 447 -5.11 13.36 3.66
C MET A 447 -4.86 14.83 3.31
N ARG A 448 -5.24 15.78 4.20
CA ARG A 448 -5.00 17.22 3.97
C ARG A 448 -3.52 17.56 4.13
N MET A 449 -2.91 16.99 5.17
CA MET A 449 -1.48 17.18 5.42
C MET A 449 -0.64 16.57 4.30
N LEU A 450 -0.94 15.34 3.85
CA LEU A 450 -0.27 14.71 2.73
C LEU A 450 -0.33 15.57 1.47
N GLY A 451 -1.51 16.04 1.08
CA GLY A 451 -1.68 16.93 -0.07
C GLY A 451 -0.88 18.22 0.04
N LYS A 452 -0.87 18.85 1.22
CA LYS A 452 -0.09 20.06 1.49
C LYS A 452 1.42 19.81 1.41
N GLN A 453 1.91 18.73 2.02
CA GLN A 453 3.33 18.39 2.04
C GLN A 453 3.85 18.09 0.63
N MET A 454 3.15 17.23 -0.13
CA MET A 454 3.54 16.87 -1.48
C MET A 454 3.56 18.09 -2.42
N LYS A 455 2.57 18.98 -2.28
CA LYS A 455 2.52 20.24 -3.03
C LYS A 455 3.70 21.15 -2.66
N THR A 456 4.01 21.28 -1.37
CA THR A 456 5.15 22.05 -0.90
C THR A 456 6.47 21.49 -1.48
N VAL A 457 6.70 20.18 -1.36
CA VAL A 457 7.91 19.52 -1.88
C VAL A 457 8.06 19.72 -3.39
N SER A 458 6.95 19.67 -4.14
CA SER A 458 6.99 19.86 -5.60
C SER A 458 7.29 21.30 -6.05
N GLN A 459 7.22 22.28 -5.15
CA GLN A 459 7.39 23.72 -5.45
C GLN A 459 8.58 24.35 -4.70
N ASP A 460 9.19 23.64 -3.76
CA ASP A 460 10.30 24.14 -2.93
C ASP A 460 11.65 23.93 -3.64
N ASP A 461 12.36 25.01 -3.92
CA ASP A 461 13.68 24.96 -4.53
C ASP A 461 14.69 24.15 -3.69
N GLN A 462 14.54 24.12 -2.37
CA GLN A 462 15.37 23.28 -1.50
C GLN A 462 15.11 21.79 -1.72
N ALA A 463 13.88 21.43 -2.08
CA ALA A 463 13.49 20.06 -2.39
C ALA A 463 13.75 19.62 -3.84
N ARG A 464 14.43 20.42 -4.66
CA ARG A 464 14.68 20.13 -6.10
C ARG A 464 15.36 18.78 -6.37
N LYS A 465 16.01 18.19 -5.37
CA LYS A 465 16.58 16.83 -5.44
C LYS A 465 15.61 15.73 -5.02
N CYS A 466 14.36 16.07 -4.72
CA CYS A 466 13.30 15.07 -4.60
C CYS A 466 12.96 14.52 -5.99
N THR A 467 13.48 13.34 -6.31
CA THR A 467 13.31 12.72 -7.64
C THR A 467 12.06 11.85 -7.71
N GLY A 468 11.50 11.48 -6.55
CA GLY A 468 10.49 10.46 -6.54
C GLY A 468 9.48 10.52 -5.39
N PHE A 469 8.50 9.68 -5.56
CA PHE A 469 7.44 9.34 -4.61
C PHE A 469 7.42 7.83 -4.40
N ALA A 470 7.19 7.38 -3.17
CA ALA A 470 7.11 5.98 -2.83
C ALA A 470 5.92 5.68 -1.91
N LEU A 471 5.13 4.67 -2.23
CA LEU A 471 4.23 4.01 -1.30
C LEU A 471 4.98 2.84 -0.67
N VAL A 472 5.48 3.03 0.54
CA VAL A 472 6.31 2.04 1.26
C VAL A 472 5.54 1.32 2.36
N ASN A 473 4.23 1.20 2.18
CA ASN A 473 3.33 0.51 3.09
C ASN A 473 3.73 -0.96 3.30
N GLU A 474 3.53 -1.46 4.53
CA GLU A 474 3.86 -2.83 4.92
C GLU A 474 2.77 -3.84 4.56
N VAL A 475 1.55 -3.38 4.33
CA VAL A 475 0.42 -4.21 3.93
C VAL A 475 -0.27 -3.62 2.69
N SER A 476 -0.80 -4.48 1.84
CA SER A 476 -1.51 -4.10 0.61
C SER A 476 -3.00 -4.44 0.70
N GLY A 477 -3.82 -3.75 -0.07
CA GLY A 477 -5.24 -4.09 -0.21
C GLY A 477 -6.13 -3.54 0.91
N PHE A 478 -5.91 -2.30 1.33
CA PHE A 478 -6.75 -1.60 2.31
C PHE A 478 -6.67 -0.09 2.06
N ASN A 479 -7.47 0.70 2.82
CA ASN A 479 -7.39 2.17 2.88
C ASN A 479 -7.41 2.84 1.49
N TYR A 480 -8.28 2.33 0.60
CA TYR A 480 -8.28 2.66 -0.84
C TYR A 480 -8.41 4.14 -1.13
N PHE A 481 -9.23 4.87 -0.38
CA PHE A 481 -9.44 6.31 -0.57
C PHE A 481 -8.15 7.12 -0.32
N TYR A 482 -7.39 6.75 0.71
CA TYR A 482 -6.11 7.38 1.03
C TYR A 482 -5.06 7.10 -0.06
N PHE A 483 -4.90 5.82 -0.46
CA PHE A 483 -3.89 5.45 -1.46
C PHE A 483 -4.24 5.93 -2.87
N GLU A 484 -5.52 6.09 -3.21
CA GLU A 484 -5.92 6.74 -4.46
C GLU A 484 -5.48 8.20 -4.53
N LEU A 485 -5.64 8.95 -3.44
CA LEU A 485 -5.10 10.31 -3.34
C LEU A 485 -3.58 10.30 -3.47
N ALA A 486 -2.91 9.42 -2.71
CA ALA A 486 -1.46 9.35 -2.68
C ALA A 486 -0.86 9.05 -4.07
N THR A 487 -1.44 8.14 -4.85
CA THR A 487 -0.96 7.85 -6.22
C THR A 487 -1.14 9.04 -7.17
N LYS A 488 -2.25 9.78 -7.08
CA LYS A 488 -2.47 11.01 -7.88
C LYS A 488 -1.45 12.09 -7.50
N LEU A 489 -1.19 12.27 -6.20
CA LEU A 489 -0.15 13.19 -5.71
C LEU A 489 1.24 12.77 -6.17
N GLY A 490 1.55 11.49 -6.19
CA GLY A 490 2.81 10.95 -6.70
C GLY A 490 3.03 11.19 -8.20
N TRP A 491 1.96 11.37 -8.97
CA TRP A 491 2.06 11.76 -10.39
C TRP A 491 2.29 13.26 -10.55
N ASN A 492 1.36 14.08 -10.06
CA ASN A 492 1.49 15.54 -10.11
C ASN A 492 0.70 16.21 -8.97
N PRO A 493 1.35 16.60 -7.86
CA PRO A 493 0.69 17.22 -6.73
C PRO A 493 -0.04 18.53 -7.06
N SER A 494 0.45 19.27 -8.06
CA SER A 494 -0.10 20.58 -8.44
C SER A 494 -1.47 20.49 -9.10
N GLU A 495 -1.81 19.33 -9.68
CA GLU A 495 -3.10 19.08 -10.32
C GLU A 495 -4.16 18.53 -9.36
N VAL A 496 -3.79 18.21 -8.12
CA VAL A 496 -4.68 17.55 -7.17
C VAL A 496 -5.26 18.57 -6.18
N GLU A 497 -6.59 18.67 -6.18
CA GLU A 497 -7.35 19.42 -5.18
C GLU A 497 -8.29 18.44 -4.45
N LEU A 498 -8.22 18.39 -3.11
CA LEU A 498 -8.86 17.36 -2.30
C LEU A 498 -10.39 17.28 -2.48
N ARG A 499 -11.05 18.43 -2.62
CA ARG A 499 -12.52 18.48 -2.81
C ARG A 499 -12.92 17.89 -4.16
N SER A 500 -12.22 18.28 -5.23
CA SER A 500 -12.44 17.75 -6.58
C SER A 500 -12.12 16.27 -6.65
N PHE A 501 -10.98 15.86 -6.04
CA PHE A 501 -10.63 14.46 -5.92
C PHE A 501 -11.71 13.63 -5.23
N THR A 502 -12.24 14.09 -4.09
CA THR A 502 -13.31 13.38 -3.36
C THR A 502 -14.56 13.21 -4.19
N HIS A 503 -14.93 14.23 -4.95
CA HIS A 503 -16.07 14.20 -5.87
C HIS A 503 -15.85 13.19 -7.01
N GLU A 504 -14.71 13.28 -7.68
CA GLU A 504 -14.33 12.35 -8.76
C GLU A 504 -14.27 10.91 -8.27
N TYR A 505 -13.67 10.68 -7.09
CA TYR A 505 -13.61 9.36 -6.48
C TYR A 505 -15.01 8.79 -6.24
N ALA A 506 -15.92 9.59 -5.69
CA ALA A 506 -17.29 9.16 -5.45
C ALA A 506 -18.03 8.78 -6.76
N ILE A 507 -17.89 9.58 -7.82
CA ILE A 507 -18.50 9.29 -9.12
C ILE A 507 -17.92 8.01 -9.74
N THR A 508 -16.58 7.91 -9.79
CA THR A 508 -15.92 6.81 -10.48
C THR A 508 -16.03 5.48 -9.73
N ARG A 509 -16.06 5.50 -8.39
CA ARG A 509 -16.15 4.28 -7.59
C ARG A 509 -17.56 3.78 -7.39
N TYR A 510 -18.54 4.69 -7.18
CA TYR A 510 -19.90 4.29 -6.82
C TYR A 510 -20.94 4.57 -7.91
N GLY A 511 -20.57 5.29 -8.93
CA GLY A 511 -21.47 5.73 -10.01
C GLY A 511 -22.22 7.02 -9.68
N VAL A 512 -22.66 7.74 -10.72
CA VAL A 512 -23.25 9.10 -10.63
C VAL A 512 -24.43 9.17 -9.64
N ARG A 513 -25.31 8.15 -9.62
CA ARG A 513 -26.52 8.15 -8.76
C ARG A 513 -26.20 7.99 -7.26
N ALA A 514 -25.11 7.33 -6.93
CA ALA A 514 -24.66 7.12 -5.55
C ALA A 514 -23.63 8.17 -5.09
N ALA A 515 -23.11 8.97 -6.01
CA ALA A 515 -21.96 9.83 -5.76
C ALA A 515 -22.20 10.88 -4.68
N GLU A 516 -23.37 11.54 -4.67
CA GLU A 516 -23.65 12.62 -3.71
C GLU A 516 -23.69 12.10 -2.26
N PRO A 517 -24.50 11.09 -1.88
CA PRO A 517 -24.48 10.58 -0.52
C PRO A 517 -23.14 9.95 -0.14
N MET A 518 -22.45 9.28 -1.05
CA MET A 518 -21.11 8.74 -0.77
C MET A 518 -20.06 9.85 -0.59
N GLN A 519 -20.15 10.94 -1.34
CA GLN A 519 -19.27 12.11 -1.10
C GLN A 519 -19.50 12.71 0.28
N ARG A 520 -20.74 12.77 0.78
CA ARG A 520 -21.01 13.18 2.17
C ARG A 520 -20.37 12.21 3.16
N ALA A 521 -20.49 10.90 2.94
CA ALA A 521 -19.84 9.90 3.79
C ALA A 521 -18.31 10.09 3.80
N LEU A 522 -17.67 10.26 2.63
CA LEU A 522 -16.24 10.52 2.53
C LEU A 522 -15.82 11.83 3.23
N ASN A 523 -16.63 12.87 3.18
CA ASN A 523 -16.35 14.11 3.91
C ASN A 523 -16.38 13.92 5.43
N GLU A 524 -17.25 13.06 5.95
CA GLU A 524 -17.23 12.68 7.37
C GLU A 524 -15.97 11.88 7.74
N LEU A 525 -15.47 11.01 6.84
CA LEU A 525 -14.19 10.34 7.03
C LEU A 525 -13.01 11.33 7.00
N LEU A 526 -13.05 12.34 6.10
CA LEU A 526 -12.07 13.43 6.07
C LEU A 526 -12.10 14.32 7.33
N ALA A 527 -13.20 14.35 8.04
CA ALA A 527 -13.33 15.05 9.32
C ALA A 527 -13.00 14.15 10.54
N SER A 528 -12.70 12.89 10.32
CA SER A 528 -12.41 11.90 11.37
C SER A 528 -11.13 11.12 11.08
N VAL A 529 -11.23 9.90 10.64
CA VAL A 529 -10.09 8.97 10.44
C VAL A 529 -9.04 9.49 9.45
N TYR A 530 -9.42 10.37 8.53
CA TYR A 530 -8.52 10.99 7.56
C TYR A 530 -8.13 12.45 7.89
N SER A 531 -8.33 12.86 9.14
CA SER A 531 -7.94 14.20 9.62
C SER A 531 -6.68 14.18 10.48
N SER A 532 -6.12 13.03 10.74
CA SER A 532 -4.99 12.87 11.65
C SER A 532 -4.32 11.52 11.44
N ASP A 533 -3.03 11.45 11.71
CA ASP A 533 -2.27 10.20 11.78
C ASP A 533 -2.47 9.45 13.09
N ALA A 534 -3.51 9.75 13.85
CA ALA A 534 -3.81 9.04 15.07
C ALA A 534 -4.21 7.59 14.75
N PHE A 535 -3.38 6.65 15.18
CA PHE A 535 -3.65 5.23 15.10
C PHE A 535 -4.72 4.82 16.12
N ALA A 536 -5.95 5.23 15.92
CA ALA A 536 -7.06 4.84 16.78
C ALA A 536 -7.51 3.40 16.45
N LYS A 537 -6.63 2.44 16.70
CA LYS A 537 -6.88 1.01 16.47
C LYS A 537 -8.01 0.50 17.35
N PRO A 538 -8.75 -0.52 16.89
CA PRO A 538 -9.67 -1.24 17.76
C PRO A 538 -8.91 -1.94 18.89
N LEU A 539 -9.29 -1.69 20.14
CA LEU A 539 -8.63 -2.27 21.30
C LEU A 539 -8.69 -3.79 21.37
N TYR A 540 -9.71 -4.40 20.77
CA TYR A 540 -9.83 -5.87 20.76
C TYR A 540 -8.74 -6.54 19.91
N TRP A 541 -8.02 -5.82 19.07
CA TRP A 541 -6.88 -6.37 18.31
C TRP A 541 -5.71 -6.77 19.21
N HIS A 542 -5.60 -6.15 20.39
CA HIS A 542 -4.50 -6.37 21.32
C HIS A 542 -4.96 -7.04 22.61
N ARG A 543 -4.01 -7.50 23.42
CA ARG A 543 -4.29 -7.87 24.80
C ARG A 543 -4.79 -6.66 25.57
N LEU A 544 -5.94 -6.79 26.22
CA LEU A 544 -6.45 -5.75 27.10
C LEU A 544 -5.84 -5.95 28.49
N ASP A 545 -4.95 -5.06 28.90
CA ASP A 545 -4.23 -5.13 30.19
C ASP A 545 -4.62 -4.04 31.18
N GLY A 546 -5.60 -3.21 30.81
CA GLY A 546 -6.03 -2.07 31.61
C GLY A 546 -5.17 -0.81 31.43
N LYS A 547 -4.07 -0.89 30.68
CA LYS A 547 -3.24 0.27 30.31
C LYS A 547 -3.71 0.79 28.95
N PHE A 548 -4.65 1.72 28.97
CA PHE A 548 -5.16 2.33 27.74
C PHE A 548 -4.24 3.46 27.31
N ASN A 549 -3.72 3.37 26.08
CA ASN A 549 -2.88 4.42 25.54
C ASN A 549 -3.72 5.63 25.06
N ALA A 550 -3.05 6.76 24.83
CA ALA A 550 -3.69 8.02 24.45
C ALA A 550 -4.49 7.92 23.10
N ASP A 551 -4.23 6.92 22.29
CA ASP A 551 -4.85 6.78 20.97
C ASP A 551 -6.35 6.47 21.07
N VAL A 552 -6.78 5.80 22.16
CA VAL A 552 -8.21 5.57 22.44
C VAL A 552 -8.96 6.90 22.61
N TRP A 553 -8.36 7.84 23.31
CA TRP A 553 -8.95 9.17 23.51
C TRP A 553 -8.99 9.98 22.22
N ARG A 554 -7.98 9.83 21.36
CA ARG A 554 -7.91 10.50 20.06
C ARG A 554 -9.03 10.04 19.12
N GLY A 555 -9.44 8.76 19.18
CA GLY A 555 -10.55 8.24 18.37
C GLY A 555 -11.94 8.65 18.84
N ARG A 556 -12.11 9.10 20.09
CA ARG A 556 -13.43 9.45 20.66
C ARG A 556 -14.17 10.53 19.87
N PRO A 557 -13.55 11.62 19.40
CA PRO A 557 -14.22 12.65 18.60
C PRO A 557 -14.70 12.13 17.24
N PHE A 558 -14.17 11.00 16.75
CA PHE A 558 -14.51 10.44 15.45
C PHE A 558 -15.87 9.73 15.43
N ILE A 559 -16.36 9.26 16.59
CA ILE A 559 -17.58 8.43 16.67
C ILE A 559 -18.80 9.11 16.02
N PRO A 560 -19.12 10.38 16.30
CA PRO A 560 -20.26 11.05 15.64
C PRO A 560 -20.08 11.18 14.12
N HIS A 561 -18.87 11.43 13.66
CA HIS A 561 -18.53 11.51 12.24
C HIS A 561 -18.67 10.15 11.56
N LEU A 562 -18.11 9.10 12.15
CA LEU A 562 -18.21 7.73 11.62
C LEU A 562 -19.66 7.25 11.57
N ARG A 563 -20.47 7.58 12.58
CA ARG A 563 -21.90 7.30 12.56
C ARG A 563 -22.59 7.95 11.36
N ARG A 564 -22.39 9.26 11.15
CA ARG A 564 -22.95 9.97 9.97
C ARG A 564 -22.40 9.42 8.65
N ALA A 565 -21.13 9.00 8.60
CA ALA A 565 -20.56 8.36 7.42
C ALA A 565 -21.32 7.08 7.06
N VAL A 566 -21.66 6.22 8.03
CA VAL A 566 -22.50 5.03 7.80
C VAL A 566 -23.92 5.45 7.36
N GLU A 567 -24.52 6.45 8.01
CA GLU A 567 -25.86 6.96 7.65
C GLU A 567 -25.89 7.44 6.19
N TYR A 568 -24.95 8.28 5.77
CA TYR A 568 -24.85 8.75 4.39
C TYR A 568 -24.52 7.63 3.39
N ALA A 569 -23.65 6.71 3.74
CA ALA A 569 -23.39 5.55 2.89
C ALA A 569 -24.65 4.70 2.68
N LEU A 570 -25.49 4.55 3.71
CA LEU A 570 -26.77 3.83 3.60
C LEU A 570 -27.81 4.56 2.74
N GLU A 571 -27.76 5.91 2.64
CA GLU A 571 -28.60 6.66 1.68
C GLU A 571 -28.28 6.29 0.23
N ALA A 572 -27.03 5.93 -0.09
CA ALA A 572 -26.61 5.47 -1.41
C ALA A 572 -27.10 4.05 -1.75
N SER A 573 -27.64 3.31 -0.79
CA SER A 573 -27.84 1.85 -0.89
C SER A 573 -28.67 1.42 -2.09
N GLU A 574 -29.79 2.09 -2.41
CA GLU A 574 -30.63 1.71 -3.56
C GLU A 574 -29.94 1.91 -4.91
N ALA A 575 -29.07 2.91 -5.01
CA ALA A 575 -28.35 3.22 -6.23
C ALA A 575 -27.09 2.32 -6.42
N ALA A 576 -26.50 1.81 -5.32
CA ALA A 576 -25.22 1.13 -5.31
C ALA A 576 -25.25 -0.33 -4.82
N LYS A 577 -26.41 -0.89 -4.45
CA LYS A 577 -26.52 -2.26 -3.88
C LYS A 577 -25.93 -3.39 -4.72
N ALA A 578 -25.81 -3.21 -6.03
CA ALA A 578 -25.18 -4.16 -6.94
C ALA A 578 -23.68 -3.91 -7.15
N ASN A 579 -23.12 -2.84 -6.57
CA ASN A 579 -21.72 -2.48 -6.71
C ASN A 579 -20.89 -3.13 -5.58
N PRO A 580 -20.00 -4.10 -5.86
CA PRO A 580 -19.21 -4.77 -4.82
C PRO A 580 -18.27 -3.81 -4.09
N LEU A 581 -17.72 -2.79 -4.77
CA LEU A 581 -16.84 -1.80 -4.14
C LEU A 581 -17.58 -0.95 -3.10
N TYR A 582 -18.84 -0.61 -3.37
CA TYR A 582 -19.69 0.07 -2.40
C TYR A 582 -20.00 -0.81 -1.19
N LEU A 583 -20.31 -2.09 -1.40
CA LEU A 583 -20.62 -3.01 -0.31
C LEU A 583 -19.40 -3.24 0.60
N HIS A 584 -18.22 -3.32 0.00
CA HIS A 584 -16.96 -3.39 0.74
C HIS A 584 -16.72 -2.12 1.57
N ASP A 585 -16.85 -0.93 0.97
CA ASP A 585 -16.64 0.33 1.69
C ASP A 585 -17.68 0.58 2.79
N LEU A 586 -18.94 0.19 2.58
CA LEU A 586 -19.97 0.23 3.62
C LEU A 586 -19.60 -0.68 4.81
N ASN A 587 -19.06 -1.87 4.52
CA ASN A 587 -18.53 -2.79 5.53
C ASN A 587 -17.39 -2.11 6.31
N ASP A 588 -16.42 -1.56 5.60
CA ASP A 588 -15.21 -0.96 6.19
C ASP A 588 -15.54 0.28 7.06
N ILE A 589 -16.40 1.17 6.58
CA ILE A 589 -16.88 2.35 7.34
C ILE A 589 -17.64 1.92 8.59
N THR A 590 -18.53 0.91 8.48
CA THR A 590 -19.32 0.40 9.61
C THR A 590 -18.41 -0.27 10.64
N ARG A 591 -17.42 -1.04 10.20
CA ARG A 591 -16.40 -1.65 11.04
C ARG A 591 -15.58 -0.61 11.81
N ALA A 592 -15.15 0.45 11.12
CA ALA A 592 -14.43 1.57 11.76
C ALA A 592 -15.27 2.24 12.85
N TYR A 593 -16.57 2.47 12.61
CA TYR A 593 -17.51 2.96 13.63
C TYR A 593 -17.59 2.03 14.83
N LEU A 594 -17.80 0.73 14.61
CA LEU A 594 -17.90 -0.27 15.68
C LEU A 594 -16.62 -0.37 16.51
N GLY A 595 -15.44 -0.30 15.87
CA GLY A 595 -14.15 -0.31 16.55
C GLY A 595 -13.99 0.85 17.55
N GLN A 596 -14.39 2.06 17.16
CA GLN A 596 -14.33 3.22 18.05
C GLN A 596 -15.38 3.16 19.17
N VAL A 597 -16.58 2.67 18.87
CA VAL A 597 -17.59 2.44 19.93
C VAL A 597 -17.10 1.37 20.91
N PHE A 598 -16.49 0.28 20.44
CA PHE A 598 -15.88 -0.74 21.29
C PHE A 598 -14.86 -0.12 22.25
N ASN A 599 -13.96 0.68 21.74
CA ASN A 599 -12.94 1.38 22.55
C ASN A 599 -13.59 2.22 23.67
N LEU A 600 -14.64 2.98 23.34
CA LEU A 600 -15.38 3.77 24.33
C LEU A 600 -16.02 2.89 25.41
N GLN A 601 -16.62 1.74 25.03
CA GLN A 601 -17.26 0.84 25.99
C GLN A 601 -16.23 0.15 26.90
N VAL A 602 -15.04 -0.20 26.41
CA VAL A 602 -13.93 -0.73 27.23
C VAL A 602 -13.57 0.26 28.32
N MET A 603 -13.40 1.54 27.97
CA MET A 603 -13.06 2.59 28.93
C MET A 603 -14.16 2.83 29.95
N ALA A 604 -15.42 2.84 29.50
CA ALA A 604 -16.55 3.00 30.39
C ALA A 604 -16.68 1.81 31.37
N MET A 605 -16.35 0.59 30.91
CA MET A 605 -16.32 -0.60 31.76
C MET A 605 -15.19 -0.52 32.81
N ALA A 606 -13.98 -0.10 32.42
CA ALA A 606 -12.87 0.10 33.34
C ALA A 606 -13.22 1.16 34.40
N GLY A 607 -13.78 2.31 34.01
CA GLY A 607 -14.23 3.34 34.94
C GLY A 607 -15.37 2.89 35.86
N ALA A 608 -16.21 1.92 35.45
CA ALA A 608 -17.20 1.33 36.34
C ALA A 608 -16.55 0.48 37.45
N VAL A 609 -15.45 -0.22 37.14
CA VAL A 609 -14.66 -0.96 38.16
C VAL A 609 -14.07 0.02 39.18
N GLU A 610 -13.50 1.13 38.75
CA GLU A 610 -12.95 2.16 39.63
C GLU A 610 -14.00 2.76 40.60
N ARG A 611 -15.23 2.87 40.13
CA ARG A 611 -16.37 3.38 40.93
C ARG A 611 -17.13 2.31 41.71
N LEU A 612 -16.70 1.04 41.64
CA LEU A 612 -17.38 -0.13 42.21
C LEU A 612 -18.83 -0.29 41.74
N ASP A 613 -19.12 0.14 40.49
CA ASP A 613 -20.44 0.11 39.88
C ASP A 613 -20.61 -1.21 39.07
N GLU A 614 -21.05 -2.27 39.77
CA GLU A 614 -21.25 -3.57 39.14
C GLU A 614 -22.38 -3.55 38.09
N ARG A 615 -23.40 -2.73 38.25
CA ARG A 615 -24.48 -2.60 37.28
C ARG A 615 -23.98 -2.05 35.93
N THR A 616 -23.28 -0.93 35.94
CA THR A 616 -22.69 -0.34 34.75
C THR A 616 -21.65 -1.29 34.16
N PHE A 617 -20.82 -1.94 34.97
CA PHE A 617 -19.87 -2.94 34.50
C PHE A 617 -20.53 -4.04 33.69
N LEU A 618 -21.61 -4.68 34.22
CA LEU A 618 -22.33 -5.77 33.53
C LEU A 618 -22.98 -5.27 32.21
N GLN A 619 -23.55 -4.07 32.23
CA GLN A 619 -24.12 -3.46 31.05
C GLN A 619 -23.05 -3.26 29.95
N LYS A 620 -21.88 -2.71 30.31
CA LYS A 620 -20.77 -2.47 29.35
C LYS A 620 -20.17 -3.77 28.84
N ALA A 621 -20.03 -4.78 29.69
CA ALA A 621 -19.62 -6.12 29.26
C ALA A 621 -20.57 -6.74 28.25
N ALA A 622 -21.89 -6.58 28.44
CA ALA A 622 -22.88 -7.01 27.45
C ALA A 622 -22.76 -6.23 26.12
N SER A 623 -22.55 -4.91 26.18
CA SER A 623 -22.35 -4.06 25.01
C SER A 623 -21.11 -4.50 24.21
N LEU A 624 -19.98 -4.79 24.88
CA LEU A 624 -18.76 -5.29 24.20
C LEU A 624 -19.02 -6.58 23.42
N ARG A 625 -19.75 -7.53 24.02
CA ARG A 625 -20.14 -8.80 23.34
C ARG A 625 -21.02 -8.52 22.12
N GLN A 626 -22.03 -7.66 22.27
CA GLN A 626 -22.94 -7.29 21.19
C GLN A 626 -22.18 -6.61 20.02
N ILE A 627 -21.18 -5.76 20.32
CA ILE A 627 -20.35 -5.14 19.28
C ILE A 627 -19.54 -6.21 18.55
N LEU A 628 -18.92 -7.15 19.26
CA LEU A 628 -18.17 -8.25 18.63
C LEU A 628 -19.07 -9.16 17.80
N ASP A 629 -20.31 -9.44 18.25
CA ASP A 629 -21.31 -10.18 17.45
C ASP A 629 -21.65 -9.43 16.16
N SER A 630 -21.77 -8.10 16.24
CA SER A 630 -22.07 -7.25 15.10
C SER A 630 -20.91 -7.18 14.10
N ILE A 631 -19.68 -7.08 14.60
CA ILE A 631 -18.46 -7.12 13.76
C ILE A 631 -18.35 -8.49 13.09
N GLU A 632 -18.45 -9.58 13.83
CA GLU A 632 -18.41 -10.95 13.30
C GLU A 632 -19.43 -11.14 12.18
N LYS A 633 -20.69 -10.69 12.41
CA LYS A 633 -21.76 -10.77 11.42
C LYS A 633 -21.48 -9.93 10.19
N LEU A 634 -21.00 -8.70 10.36
CA LEU A 634 -20.67 -7.79 9.27
C LEU A 634 -19.55 -8.36 8.36
N LEU A 635 -18.45 -8.83 8.97
CA LEU A 635 -17.32 -9.41 8.25
C LEU A 635 -17.69 -10.70 7.51
N SER A 636 -18.71 -11.45 7.98
CA SER A 636 -19.15 -12.69 7.31
C SER A 636 -19.76 -12.47 5.93
N HIS A 637 -20.05 -11.24 5.53
CA HIS A 637 -20.70 -10.91 4.25
C HIS A 637 -19.73 -10.58 3.11
N ASP A 638 -18.44 -10.37 3.41
CA ASP A 638 -17.43 -9.92 2.46
C ASP A 638 -16.24 -10.88 2.50
N ASP A 639 -15.87 -11.44 1.35
CA ASP A 639 -14.81 -12.45 1.19
C ASP A 639 -13.42 -11.92 1.58
N TYR A 640 -13.19 -10.62 1.44
CA TYR A 640 -11.95 -9.97 1.88
C TYR A 640 -11.66 -10.21 3.36
N TYR A 641 -12.69 -10.28 4.20
CA TYR A 641 -12.55 -10.47 5.65
C TYR A 641 -12.60 -11.94 6.11
N TRP A 642 -12.27 -12.87 5.20
CA TRP A 642 -12.17 -14.28 5.55
C TRP A 642 -10.74 -14.80 5.48
N LEU A 643 -10.29 -15.46 6.55
CA LEU A 643 -8.99 -16.09 6.62
C LEU A 643 -8.96 -17.46 5.95
N THR A 644 -10.05 -18.23 6.02
CA THR A 644 -10.17 -19.58 5.45
C THR A 644 -9.80 -19.64 3.95
N PRO A 645 -10.32 -18.75 3.07
CA PRO A 645 -9.92 -18.74 1.66
C PRO A 645 -8.41 -18.52 1.48
N SER A 646 -7.83 -17.60 2.25
CA SER A 646 -6.38 -17.31 2.20
C SER A 646 -5.54 -18.52 2.63
N ILE A 647 -5.97 -19.26 3.68
CA ILE A 647 -5.30 -20.47 4.12
C ILE A 647 -5.41 -21.58 3.07
N ARG A 648 -6.58 -21.80 2.48
CA ARG A 648 -6.76 -22.79 1.41
C ARG A 648 -5.96 -22.46 0.17
N SER A 649 -5.90 -21.19 -0.21
CA SER A 649 -5.05 -20.71 -1.29
C SER A 649 -3.57 -21.02 -1.00
N ALA A 650 -3.08 -20.69 0.21
CA ALA A 650 -1.72 -21.01 0.62
C ALA A 650 -1.43 -22.53 0.56
N GLN A 651 -2.35 -23.36 1.02
CA GLN A 651 -2.22 -24.82 1.00
C GLN A 651 -2.14 -25.41 -0.43
N SER A 652 -2.76 -24.76 -1.41
CA SER A 652 -2.77 -25.20 -2.81
C SER A 652 -1.50 -24.80 -3.59
N LEU A 653 -0.60 -24.01 -2.99
CA LEU A 653 0.64 -23.59 -3.63
C LEU A 653 1.59 -24.77 -3.86
N PRO A 654 2.29 -24.82 -5.01
CA PRO A 654 3.24 -25.91 -5.29
C PRO A 654 4.35 -26.01 -4.23
N GLY A 655 4.49 -27.19 -3.64
CA GLY A 655 5.52 -27.44 -2.62
C GLY A 655 5.22 -26.82 -1.27
N ALA A 656 3.99 -26.34 -1.03
CA ALA A 656 3.60 -25.73 0.24
C ALA A 656 3.98 -26.60 1.44
N PRO A 657 4.62 -26.02 2.48
CA PRO A 657 4.93 -26.75 3.72
C PRO A 657 3.67 -27.29 4.38
N ALA A 658 3.74 -28.47 4.99
CA ALA A 658 2.59 -29.11 5.66
C ALA A 658 1.98 -28.25 6.78
N ASN A 659 2.72 -27.33 7.36
CA ASN A 659 2.30 -26.43 8.42
C ASN A 659 2.00 -24.98 7.93
N ILE A 660 1.70 -24.82 6.65
CA ILE A 660 1.52 -23.49 6.06
C ILE A 660 0.32 -22.73 6.69
N ASP A 661 -0.73 -23.44 7.07
CA ASP A 661 -1.89 -22.89 7.77
C ASP A 661 -1.52 -22.32 9.14
N ARG A 662 -0.65 -23.01 9.88
CA ARG A 662 -0.07 -22.53 11.14
C ARG A 662 0.75 -21.26 10.90
N ARG A 663 1.57 -21.22 9.84
CA ARG A 663 2.39 -20.05 9.51
C ARG A 663 1.55 -18.82 9.18
N VAL A 664 0.47 -18.99 8.41
CA VAL A 664 -0.46 -17.89 8.11
C VAL A 664 -1.06 -17.32 9.41
N ARG A 665 -1.50 -18.19 10.34
CA ARG A 665 -2.03 -17.73 11.63
C ARG A 665 -0.97 -17.07 12.50
N ASP A 666 0.25 -17.62 12.52
CA ASP A 666 1.35 -17.09 13.31
C ASP A 666 1.77 -15.70 12.86
N ILE A 667 1.92 -15.47 11.56
CA ILE A 667 2.26 -14.15 11.00
C ILE A 667 1.24 -13.08 11.43
N LEU A 668 -0.04 -13.42 11.44
CA LEU A 668 -1.10 -12.47 11.80
C LEU A 668 -1.21 -12.21 13.31
N THR A 669 -0.54 -12.99 14.15
CA THR A 669 -0.72 -12.93 15.61
C THR A 669 0.58 -12.87 16.39
N LEU A 670 1.35 -13.98 16.47
CA LEU A 670 2.54 -14.06 17.31
C LEU A 670 3.84 -13.72 16.56
N LEU A 671 3.79 -13.71 15.23
CA LEU A 671 4.92 -13.39 14.34
C LEU A 671 6.22 -14.11 14.75
N GLY A 672 6.21 -15.44 14.71
CA GLY A 672 7.36 -16.27 15.06
C GLY A 672 7.70 -16.29 16.56
N GLY A 673 6.81 -15.80 17.42
CA GLY A 673 7.00 -15.77 18.86
C GLY A 673 7.84 -14.59 19.37
N TYR A 674 8.07 -13.56 18.55
CA TYR A 674 8.74 -12.34 18.97
C TYR A 674 7.82 -11.48 19.88
N PRO A 675 8.12 -11.31 21.19
CA PRO A 675 7.20 -10.63 22.10
C PRO A 675 6.88 -9.19 21.72
N ALA A 676 7.83 -8.47 21.14
CA ALA A 676 7.66 -7.09 20.70
C ALA A 676 6.79 -6.95 19.46
N LEU A 677 6.58 -8.02 18.70
CA LEU A 677 5.82 -8.06 17.46
C LEU A 677 4.47 -8.79 17.58
N ARG A 678 4.12 -9.20 18.81
CA ARG A 678 2.79 -9.79 19.06
C ARG A 678 1.70 -8.80 18.67
N ASP A 679 0.71 -9.29 17.93
CA ASP A 679 -0.40 -8.50 17.41
C ASP A 679 0.02 -7.35 16.44
N TYR A 680 1.27 -7.35 15.95
CA TYR A 680 1.76 -6.33 15.04
C TYR A 680 1.08 -6.39 13.66
N ALA A 681 0.78 -7.59 13.18
CA ALA A 681 0.12 -7.82 11.90
C ALA A 681 -1.40 -8.11 12.04
N CYS A 682 -1.99 -7.78 13.17
CA CYS A 682 -3.42 -7.99 13.42
C CYS A 682 -4.30 -7.21 12.45
N ARG A 683 -5.33 -7.89 11.96
CA ARG A 683 -6.38 -7.33 11.10
C ARG A 683 -7.72 -7.97 11.43
N ASP A 684 -8.80 -7.37 10.96
CA ASP A 684 -10.10 -7.97 11.10
C ASP A 684 -10.31 -9.07 10.06
N THR A 685 -10.55 -10.29 10.55
CA THR A 685 -11.21 -11.35 9.78
C THR A 685 -12.29 -12.00 10.64
N TYR A 686 -13.26 -12.61 9.98
CA TYR A 686 -14.36 -13.32 10.65
C TYR A 686 -13.83 -14.31 11.67
N GLU A 687 -12.85 -15.12 11.30
CA GLU A 687 -12.30 -16.17 12.17
C GLU A 687 -11.44 -15.58 13.30
N MET A 688 -10.69 -14.50 13.06
CA MET A 688 -9.90 -13.85 14.12
C MET A 688 -10.80 -13.20 15.18
N VAL A 689 -11.87 -12.52 14.76
CA VAL A 689 -12.84 -11.95 15.71
C VAL A 689 -13.42 -13.05 16.60
N ARG A 690 -13.84 -14.14 16.00
CA ARG A 690 -14.50 -15.25 16.70
C ARG A 690 -13.54 -16.09 17.55
N GLY A 691 -12.38 -16.46 16.99
CA GLY A 691 -11.47 -17.48 17.57
C GLY A 691 -10.27 -16.90 18.33
N TYR A 692 -9.91 -15.64 18.09
CA TYR A 692 -8.73 -15.03 18.68
C TYR A 692 -9.06 -13.80 19.54
N TYR A 693 -9.79 -12.82 19.02
CA TYR A 693 -10.08 -11.59 19.74
C TYR A 693 -11.14 -11.77 20.82
N ARG A 694 -12.29 -12.35 20.49
CA ARG A 694 -13.38 -12.58 21.45
C ARG A 694 -12.94 -13.34 22.68
N PRO A 695 -12.24 -14.48 22.62
CA PRO A 695 -11.76 -15.18 23.80
C PRO A 695 -10.87 -14.32 24.68
N ARG A 696 -10.01 -13.44 24.10
CA ARG A 696 -9.17 -12.51 24.86
C ARG A 696 -9.98 -11.42 25.55
N VAL A 697 -11.00 -10.87 24.88
CA VAL A 697 -11.93 -9.91 25.49
C VAL A 697 -12.69 -10.54 26.68
N GLU A 698 -13.06 -11.82 26.58
CA GLU A 698 -13.70 -12.53 27.70
C GLU A 698 -12.74 -12.74 28.89
N VAL A 699 -11.45 -12.98 28.65
CA VAL A 699 -10.44 -13.00 29.73
C VAL A 699 -10.40 -11.66 30.45
N PHE A 700 -10.38 -10.55 29.69
CA PHE A 700 -10.38 -9.20 30.25
C PHE A 700 -11.64 -8.91 31.09
N ILE A 701 -12.82 -9.20 30.55
CA ILE A 701 -14.11 -9.02 31.27
C ILE A 701 -14.11 -9.82 32.58
N LYS A 702 -13.67 -11.08 32.54
CA LYS A 702 -13.60 -11.94 33.74
C LYS A 702 -12.55 -11.43 34.74
N GLY A 703 -11.41 -10.94 34.26
CA GLY A 703 -10.37 -10.35 35.09
C GLY A 703 -10.87 -9.10 35.83
N LEU A 704 -11.48 -8.16 35.10
CA LEU A 704 -12.06 -6.96 35.72
C LEU A 704 -13.20 -7.29 36.70
N ARG A 705 -14.03 -8.28 36.40
CA ARG A 705 -15.09 -8.70 37.34
C ARG A 705 -14.53 -9.26 38.64
N ARG A 706 -13.43 -10.01 38.60
CA ARG A 706 -12.72 -10.48 39.78
C ARG A 706 -12.16 -9.32 40.59
N GLN A 707 -11.56 -8.34 39.92
CA GLN A 707 -11.04 -7.12 40.56
C GLN A 707 -12.17 -6.36 41.26
N LEU A 708 -13.29 -6.13 40.59
CA LEU A 708 -14.46 -5.47 41.20
C LEU A 708 -14.92 -6.14 42.48
N ARG A 709 -15.02 -7.49 42.50
CA ARG A 709 -15.39 -8.27 43.67
C ARG A 709 -14.34 -8.25 44.79
N ASN A 710 -13.07 -8.29 44.42
CA ASN A 710 -11.96 -8.26 45.37
C ASN A 710 -11.78 -6.86 45.97
N TRP A 711 -12.01 -5.81 45.19
CA TRP A 711 -11.92 -4.41 45.67
C TRP A 711 -13.02 -4.12 46.69
N GLN A 712 -14.19 -4.64 46.51
CA GLN A 712 -15.27 -4.56 47.54
C GLN A 712 -14.85 -5.21 48.86
N ARG A 713 -13.85 -6.09 48.87
CA ARG A 713 -13.33 -6.82 50.03
C ARG A 713 -11.98 -6.28 50.57
N THR A 714 -11.23 -5.58 49.77
CA THR A 714 -9.85 -5.09 50.11
C THR A 714 -9.61 -3.69 49.53
N THR A 715 -8.91 -2.83 50.27
CA THR A 715 -8.58 -1.44 49.89
C THR A 715 -7.42 -1.33 48.88
N ARG A 716 -6.92 -2.40 48.31
CA ARG A 716 -5.80 -2.38 47.34
C ARG A 716 -6.20 -2.93 45.99
N TYR A 717 -6.11 -2.08 44.97
CA TYR A 717 -6.14 -2.43 43.56
C TYR A 717 -4.86 -3.21 43.21
N GLN A 718 -4.98 -4.47 42.82
CA GLN A 718 -3.94 -5.21 42.13
C GLN A 718 -4.61 -5.94 40.98
N PRO A 719 -4.34 -5.54 39.74
CA PRO A 719 -4.74 -6.35 38.60
C PRO A 719 -4.10 -7.71 38.68
N ASP A 720 -4.88 -8.73 38.42
CA ASP A 720 -4.41 -10.11 38.33
C ASP A 720 -3.73 -10.30 36.95
N GLU A 721 -2.79 -9.38 36.64
CA GLU A 721 -2.08 -9.30 35.35
C GLU A 721 -1.40 -10.63 35.00
N VAL A 722 -0.86 -11.32 35.99
CA VAL A 722 -0.17 -12.60 35.80
C VAL A 722 -1.14 -13.71 35.34
N ILE A 723 -2.32 -13.80 35.98
CA ILE A 723 -3.32 -14.82 35.60
C ILE A 723 -3.93 -14.49 34.24
N MET A 724 -4.18 -13.21 33.95
CA MET A 724 -4.67 -12.80 32.64
C MET A 724 -3.64 -13.08 31.53
N ALA A 725 -2.36 -12.75 31.77
CA ALA A 725 -1.28 -13.02 30.84
C ALA A 725 -1.18 -14.50 30.47
N ALA A 726 -1.20 -15.39 31.46
CA ALA A 726 -1.18 -16.84 31.23
C ALA A 726 -2.40 -17.33 30.40
N GLN A 727 -3.59 -16.78 30.66
CA GLN A 727 -4.79 -17.11 29.88
C GLN A 727 -4.72 -16.59 28.44
N TYR A 728 -4.19 -15.37 28.22
CA TYR A 728 -3.92 -14.87 26.87
C TYR A 728 -2.97 -15.78 26.11
N GLU A 729 -1.83 -16.14 26.72
CA GLU A 729 -0.84 -17.05 26.09
C GLU A 729 -1.44 -18.40 25.72
N GLN A 730 -2.30 -18.96 26.55
CA GLN A 730 -2.99 -20.21 26.25
C GLN A 730 -3.90 -20.09 25.01
N ILE A 731 -4.67 -18.99 24.91
CA ILE A 731 -5.55 -18.73 23.76
C ILE A 731 -4.73 -18.54 22.49
N GLU A 732 -3.70 -17.72 22.55
CA GLU A 732 -2.83 -17.38 21.42
C GLU A 732 -2.07 -18.60 20.89
N LYS A 733 -1.49 -19.39 21.79
CA LYS A 733 -0.84 -20.64 21.45
C LYS A 733 -1.81 -21.64 20.82
N LYS A 734 -3.01 -21.78 21.41
CA LYS A 734 -4.07 -22.64 20.87
C LYS A 734 -4.46 -22.19 19.46
N TRP A 735 -4.61 -20.88 19.22
CA TRP A 735 -4.95 -20.33 17.92
C TRP A 735 -3.89 -20.68 16.86
N VAL A 736 -2.62 -20.51 17.16
CA VAL A 736 -1.54 -20.80 16.22
C VAL A 736 -1.40 -22.31 15.99
N GLU A 737 -1.39 -23.13 17.04
CA GLU A 737 -1.10 -24.57 16.96
C GLU A 737 -2.29 -25.40 16.49
N GLN A 738 -3.48 -25.16 17.01
CA GLN A 738 -4.68 -25.97 16.74
C GLN A 738 -5.57 -25.34 15.67
N GLY A 739 -5.43 -24.03 15.46
CA GLY A 739 -6.24 -23.28 14.51
C GLY A 739 -7.69 -23.12 14.94
N PHE A 740 -8.46 -22.66 13.98
CA PHE A 740 -9.91 -22.56 14.03
C PHE A 740 -10.47 -23.49 12.95
N PRO A 741 -11.59 -24.19 13.18
CA PRO A 741 -12.20 -24.99 12.13
C PRO A 741 -12.40 -24.16 10.86
N LEU A 742 -11.82 -24.61 9.76
CA LEU A 742 -11.98 -23.95 8.47
C LEU A 742 -13.46 -24.11 8.06
N VAL A 743 -14.18 -23.01 8.06
CA VAL A 743 -15.60 -22.96 7.68
C VAL A 743 -15.69 -22.66 6.20
N GLU A 744 -16.60 -23.29 5.48
CA GLU A 744 -16.86 -22.90 4.10
C GLU A 744 -17.45 -21.50 4.04
N PHE A 745 -16.78 -20.65 3.30
CA PHE A 745 -17.25 -19.31 3.04
C PHE A 745 -18.47 -19.36 2.11
N GLN A 746 -19.57 -18.81 2.58
CA GLN A 746 -20.76 -18.57 1.77
C GLN A 746 -21.00 -17.06 1.70
N PRO A 747 -20.57 -16.41 0.62
CA PRO A 747 -20.71 -14.96 0.50
C PRO A 747 -22.18 -14.54 0.51
N ALA A 748 -22.52 -13.57 1.32
CA ALA A 748 -23.85 -12.98 1.39
C ALA A 748 -23.78 -11.45 1.32
N PRO A 749 -23.16 -10.87 0.27
CA PRO A 749 -22.93 -9.42 0.19
C PRO A 749 -24.24 -8.61 0.24
N GLN A 750 -25.36 -9.19 -0.18
CA GLN A 750 -26.69 -8.59 -0.07
C GLN A 750 -27.11 -8.33 1.38
N GLU A 751 -26.54 -9.03 2.36
CA GLU A 751 -26.83 -8.86 3.78
C GLU A 751 -26.04 -7.71 4.43
N THR A 752 -25.03 -7.12 3.75
CA THR A 752 -24.23 -6.00 4.27
C THR A 752 -25.10 -4.80 4.61
N ILE A 753 -25.98 -4.38 3.70
CA ILE A 753 -26.88 -3.24 3.90
C ILE A 753 -27.85 -3.45 5.07
N PRO A 754 -28.64 -4.56 5.14
CA PRO A 754 -29.51 -4.83 6.28
C PRO A 754 -28.75 -4.91 7.60
N THR A 755 -27.54 -5.47 7.60
CA THR A 755 -26.71 -5.60 8.80
C THR A 755 -26.22 -4.22 9.28
N ALA A 756 -25.72 -3.36 8.39
CA ALA A 756 -25.31 -2.00 8.74
C ALA A 756 -26.48 -1.15 9.30
N ARG A 757 -27.68 -1.26 8.72
CA ARG A 757 -28.88 -0.60 9.24
C ARG A 757 -29.23 -1.05 10.65
N ARG A 758 -29.19 -2.36 10.92
CA ARG A 758 -29.44 -2.94 12.24
C ARG A 758 -28.43 -2.45 13.27
N ILE A 759 -27.16 -2.39 12.89
CA ILE A 759 -26.08 -1.88 13.75
C ILE A 759 -26.38 -0.45 14.21
N LEU A 760 -26.72 0.46 13.29
CA LEU A 760 -27.06 1.83 13.64
C LEU A 760 -28.29 1.96 14.58
N GLN A 761 -29.24 1.06 14.47
CA GLN A 761 -30.44 1.03 15.34
C GLN A 761 -30.12 0.49 16.75
N GLN A 762 -29.24 -0.49 16.85
CA GLN A 762 -29.00 -1.24 18.10
C GLN A 762 -27.79 -0.70 18.88
N ILE A 763 -26.80 -0.14 18.19
CA ILE A 763 -25.56 0.33 18.78
C ILE A 763 -25.55 1.87 18.68
N GLY A 764 -26.19 2.50 19.66
CA GLY A 764 -26.07 3.94 19.90
C GLY A 764 -24.70 4.30 20.50
N ALA A 765 -24.19 5.47 20.16
CA ALA A 765 -22.95 5.97 20.74
C ALA A 765 -23.16 6.35 22.23
#